data_17c0e08d5faec5bd92a962a87ad9898b
#
_entry.id   17c0e08d5faec5bd92a962a87ad9898b
#
_cell.length_a   1.000
_cell.length_b   1.000
_cell.length_c   1.000
_cell.angle_alpha   90.00
_cell.angle_beta   90.00
_cell.angle_gamma   90.00
#
_symmetry.space_group_name_H-M   'P 1'
#
loop_
_entity.id
_entity.type
_entity.pdbx_description
1 polymer ?
#
loop_
_entity_poly.entity_id
_entity_poly.type
_entity_poly.pdbx_seq_one_letter_code
_entity_poly.pdbx_strand_id
1 'polypeptide(L)'
;MTMRFRLICGLFACLAMLPAPLQAATPSVESGEPVAVVSEEVLNDPELAFHAGVQLYRSGQLEKANNLFLDFLYRFPDTEWLHQIQLYLARISLDQKDDKKALIFIQQIPEELRSGEANFIAGVAHIRLGEYLLGVAELSPLQEIPLFDADRILLFGALGEAKAELGHPLEALFYFRRALELGGAQDQLISRSHALIAEMPEGSLEECILVFDGTSMALDARLQLARIALDAGRNLQARRLISEVQQDRTPFTYRGEIPILLNRLTGGAWLQRNTIGVVLPLTGRYAPFGKLAKRGIEMALANQIENNPELKLVYRDSAASPERSTDAVIELANTERVMAILGPLSGDTSEAAAERAEMDAVPLLSLSQKNGLPQTGRYIFRNSLTNRLQARELARYAVNERGLTAFAVLYPQSHKGRELAQLFAEEVKKLGGLVVEEAEYNPEETDFRHQIIPFIGEDLNTRDEDDKDLSEADKKRRQLPPETTFEALFIPDFAENVAMLLPQLVYYGVENVQLLGSNGWYSPKLVNRAGERFVNNAVLVNGFFPYSDIPFVREFVERYYREFSQDPSFIEAQAYDAANILFGLLSDPRIATREELLTALTQLRNYPGVTGATSFDLQGEVDKTLFLLQVDHGNFVQIN
;
A
#
# COMPACT_ATOMS: atom_id res chain seq x y z
N MET A 1 54.90 -15.19 -39.67
CA MET A 1 56.25 -15.61 -39.27
C MET A 1 56.15 -15.94 -37.79
N THR A 2 55.90 -17.18 -37.50
CA THR A 2 56.61 -18.12 -36.60
C THR A 2 56.69 -17.66 -35.14
N MET A 3 56.35 -18.40 -34.11
CA MET A 3 56.47 -19.85 -33.88
C MET A 3 55.76 -20.21 -32.56
N ARG A 4 55.19 -21.39 -32.54
CA ARG A 4 54.60 -22.12 -31.43
C ARG A 4 55.60 -22.39 -30.29
N PHE A 5 55.14 -22.39 -29.02
CA PHE A 5 55.63 -23.38 -28.05
C PHE A 5 54.50 -23.83 -27.11
N ARG A 6 54.24 -25.12 -27.13
CA ARG A 6 53.45 -25.87 -26.15
C ARG A 6 54.39 -26.25 -25.02
N LEU A 7 53.92 -26.05 -23.78
CA LEU A 7 54.40 -26.86 -22.67
C LEU A 7 53.18 -27.35 -21.84
N ILE A 8 53.11 -28.68 -21.77
CA ILE A 8 52.19 -29.44 -20.92
C ILE A 8 52.91 -29.57 -19.58
N CYS A 9 52.25 -29.17 -18.48
CA CYS A 9 52.56 -29.66 -17.14
C CYS A 9 51.23 -29.86 -16.42
N GLY A 10 50.89 -31.11 -16.20
CA GLY A 10 49.76 -31.51 -15.35
C GLY A 10 50.10 -31.23 -13.90
N LEU A 11 49.15 -30.69 -13.18
CA LEU A 11 49.14 -30.68 -11.74
C LEU A 11 47.71 -31.03 -11.27
N PHE A 12 47.65 -32.05 -10.44
CA PHE A 12 46.51 -32.53 -9.71
C PHE A 12 45.77 -31.36 -9.02
N ALA A 13 44.55 -31.09 -9.45
CA ALA A 13 43.64 -30.26 -8.70
C ALA A 13 42.92 -31.15 -7.69
N CYS A 14 43.34 -31.12 -6.43
CA CYS A 14 42.49 -31.47 -5.31
C CYS A 14 41.37 -30.41 -5.28
N LEU A 15 40.17 -30.76 -5.80
CA LEU A 15 38.96 -29.99 -5.58
C LEU A 15 38.59 -30.15 -4.10
N ALA A 16 39.05 -29.25 -3.23
CA ALA A 16 38.44 -29.06 -1.93
C ALA A 16 37.01 -28.57 -2.22
N MET A 17 36.02 -29.41 -2.00
CA MET A 17 34.61 -29.02 -1.94
C MET A 17 34.47 -28.02 -0.77
N LEU A 18 34.52 -26.73 -1.10
CA LEU A 18 34.01 -25.69 -0.20
C LEU A 18 32.50 -25.95 -0.02
N PRO A 19 32.01 -26.06 1.21
CA PRO A 19 30.56 -26.16 1.43
C PRO A 19 29.89 -24.91 0.84
N ALA A 20 28.84 -25.11 0.03
CA ALA A 20 28.05 -24.01 -0.49
C ALA A 20 27.46 -23.21 0.68
N PRO A 21 27.48 -21.88 0.64
CA PRO A 21 26.94 -21.05 1.70
C PRO A 21 25.44 -21.34 1.88
N LEU A 22 25.01 -21.42 3.14
CA LEU A 22 23.60 -21.59 3.51
C LEU A 22 22.79 -20.38 3.04
N GLN A 23 21.79 -20.61 2.19
CA GLN A 23 20.89 -19.54 1.73
C GLN A 23 19.90 -19.19 2.83
N ALA A 24 19.79 -17.92 3.18
CA ALA A 24 18.68 -17.43 3.99
C ALA A 24 17.36 -17.75 3.30
N ALA A 25 16.42 -18.35 4.03
CA ALA A 25 15.08 -18.60 3.54
C ALA A 25 14.32 -17.28 3.46
N THR A 26 14.26 -16.68 2.27
CA THR A 26 13.24 -15.66 2.00
C THR A 26 11.90 -16.37 1.82
N PRO A 27 10.81 -15.94 2.46
CA PRO A 27 9.49 -16.51 2.21
C PRO A 27 8.99 -16.02 0.85
N SER A 28 9.35 -16.72 -0.23
CA SER A 28 8.63 -16.63 -1.49
C SER A 28 7.41 -17.54 -1.37
N VAL A 29 6.23 -16.94 -1.35
CA VAL A 29 4.95 -17.65 -1.46
C VAL A 29 4.85 -18.15 -2.90
N GLU A 30 5.34 -19.34 -3.16
CA GLU A 30 4.92 -20.13 -4.31
C GLU A 30 4.14 -21.36 -3.83
N SER A 31 3.02 -21.56 -4.48
CA SER A 31 1.99 -22.58 -4.34
C SER A 31 2.48 -23.96 -3.89
N GLY A 32 1.95 -24.41 -2.76
CA GLY A 32 2.32 -25.66 -2.12
C GLY A 32 1.89 -26.92 -2.87
N GLU A 33 2.87 -27.70 -3.20
CA GLU A 33 2.67 -29.15 -3.20
C GLU A 33 2.69 -29.66 -1.73
N PRO A 34 1.85 -30.63 -1.36
CA PRO A 34 1.83 -31.16 -0.01
C PRO A 34 3.16 -31.89 0.23
N VAL A 35 3.99 -31.33 1.13
CA VAL A 35 5.24 -31.99 1.54
C VAL A 35 4.91 -33.32 2.18
N ALA A 36 5.36 -34.39 1.52
CA ALA A 36 5.24 -35.76 2.00
C ALA A 36 5.71 -35.88 3.46
N VAL A 37 4.95 -36.57 4.26
CA VAL A 37 5.40 -37.04 5.58
C VAL A 37 6.72 -37.77 5.37
N VAL A 38 7.80 -37.30 6.02
CA VAL A 38 9.11 -37.93 5.92
C VAL A 38 8.93 -39.39 6.31
N SER A 39 9.15 -40.33 5.37
CA SER A 39 8.89 -41.73 5.60
C SER A 39 9.92 -42.31 6.60
N GLU A 40 9.53 -43.36 7.29
CA GLU A 40 10.44 -44.06 8.24
C GLU A 40 11.72 -44.59 7.54
N GLU A 41 11.64 -44.90 6.23
CA GLU A 41 12.81 -45.28 5.43
C GLU A 41 13.80 -44.12 5.28
N VAL A 42 13.33 -42.91 5.08
CA VAL A 42 14.17 -41.69 5.01
C VAL A 42 14.81 -41.40 6.38
N LEU A 43 14.08 -41.61 7.47
CA LEU A 43 14.57 -41.36 8.83
C LEU A 43 15.64 -42.39 9.30
N ASN A 44 15.72 -43.53 8.65
CA ASN A 44 16.70 -44.58 8.99
C ASN A 44 17.98 -44.56 8.13
N ASP A 45 17.97 -43.73 7.07
CA ASP A 45 19.15 -43.50 6.24
C ASP A 45 19.74 -42.10 6.55
N PRO A 46 20.97 -42.01 7.08
CA PRO A 46 21.54 -40.75 7.51
C PRO A 46 21.72 -39.73 6.35
N GLU A 47 22.06 -40.19 5.15
CA GLU A 47 22.22 -39.27 3.99
C GLU A 47 20.87 -38.69 3.54
N LEU A 48 19.84 -39.55 3.44
CA LEU A 48 18.49 -39.11 3.08
C LEU A 48 17.87 -38.20 4.14
N ALA A 49 18.04 -38.52 5.43
CA ALA A 49 17.53 -37.73 6.54
C ALA A 49 18.18 -36.32 6.59
N PHE A 50 19.50 -36.24 6.39
CA PHE A 50 20.22 -34.98 6.31
C PHE A 50 19.70 -34.12 5.17
N HIS A 51 19.60 -34.66 3.96
CA HIS A 51 19.09 -33.92 2.79
C HIS A 51 17.63 -33.50 2.95
N ALA A 52 16.79 -34.33 3.57
CA ALA A 52 15.41 -33.97 3.88
C ALA A 52 15.33 -32.77 4.85
N GLY A 53 16.20 -32.76 5.89
CA GLY A 53 16.31 -31.62 6.81
C GLY A 53 16.73 -30.33 6.10
N VAL A 54 17.72 -30.42 5.22
CA VAL A 54 18.17 -29.27 4.40
C VAL A 54 17.05 -28.77 3.47
N GLN A 55 16.29 -29.67 2.87
CA GLN A 55 15.17 -29.31 2.02
C GLN A 55 14.04 -28.63 2.79
N LEU A 56 13.69 -29.13 3.97
CA LEU A 56 12.72 -28.49 4.87
C LEU A 56 13.18 -27.08 5.27
N TYR A 57 14.46 -26.92 5.61
CA TYR A 57 15.04 -25.61 5.91
C TYR A 57 14.92 -24.65 4.72
N ARG A 58 15.34 -25.07 3.52
CA ARG A 58 15.28 -24.27 2.29
C ARG A 58 13.85 -23.91 1.88
N SER A 59 12.88 -24.76 2.19
CA SER A 59 11.44 -24.47 1.95
C SER A 59 10.79 -23.63 3.05
N GLY A 60 11.55 -23.11 4.02
CA GLY A 60 11.04 -22.26 5.11
C GLY A 60 10.28 -23.02 6.20
N GLN A 61 10.25 -24.35 6.19
CA GLN A 61 9.57 -25.16 7.21
C GLN A 61 10.48 -25.35 8.44
N LEU A 62 10.84 -24.22 9.08
CA LEU A 62 11.89 -24.17 10.11
C LEU A 62 11.63 -25.08 11.31
N GLU A 63 10.39 -25.19 11.80
CA GLU A 63 10.05 -26.09 12.91
C GLU A 63 10.26 -27.56 12.56
N LYS A 64 9.83 -27.96 11.34
CA LYS A 64 10.02 -29.34 10.89
C LYS A 64 11.49 -29.68 10.66
N ALA A 65 12.24 -28.72 10.06
CA ALA A 65 13.68 -28.86 9.90
C ALA A 65 14.40 -29.00 11.25
N ASN A 66 14.05 -28.14 12.23
CA ASN A 66 14.60 -28.20 13.58
C ASN A 66 14.35 -29.57 14.24
N ASN A 67 13.11 -30.06 14.21
CA ASN A 67 12.74 -31.33 14.81
C ASN A 67 13.44 -32.51 14.12
N LEU A 68 13.53 -32.49 12.80
CA LEU A 68 14.23 -33.53 12.04
C LEU A 68 15.72 -33.56 12.33
N PHE A 69 16.38 -32.40 12.41
CA PHE A 69 17.80 -32.32 12.74
C PHE A 69 18.09 -32.75 14.18
N LEU A 70 17.21 -32.44 15.13
CA LEU A 70 17.36 -32.94 16.53
C LEU A 70 17.15 -34.44 16.61
N ASP A 71 16.15 -35.03 15.95
CA ASP A 71 15.94 -36.48 15.87
C ASP A 71 17.11 -37.17 15.16
N PHE A 72 17.65 -36.55 14.12
CA PHE A 72 18.83 -37.02 13.41
C PHE A 72 20.03 -37.14 14.34
N LEU A 73 20.36 -36.12 15.12
CA LEU A 73 21.49 -36.15 16.06
C LEU A 73 21.29 -37.20 17.18
N TYR A 74 20.03 -37.42 17.56
CA TYR A 74 19.72 -38.50 18.53
C TYR A 74 19.95 -39.90 17.94
N ARG A 75 19.61 -40.13 16.67
CA ARG A 75 19.76 -41.44 15.97
C ARG A 75 21.19 -41.69 15.53
N PHE A 76 21.91 -40.65 15.10
CA PHE A 76 23.23 -40.75 14.48
C PHE A 76 24.25 -39.84 15.18
N PRO A 77 24.62 -40.09 16.45
CA PRO A 77 25.47 -39.18 17.23
C PRO A 77 26.91 -39.06 16.68
N ASP A 78 27.44 -40.08 16.01
CA ASP A 78 28.79 -40.10 15.44
C ASP A 78 28.81 -39.77 13.94
N THR A 79 27.88 -38.95 13.48
CA THR A 79 27.75 -38.57 12.06
C THR A 79 28.85 -37.63 11.59
N GLU A 80 29.25 -37.76 10.32
CA GLU A 80 30.13 -36.77 9.66
C GLU A 80 29.49 -35.42 9.46
N TRP A 81 28.13 -35.32 9.46
CA TRP A 81 27.38 -34.07 9.34
C TRP A 81 27.13 -33.35 10.67
N LEU A 82 27.68 -33.80 11.77
CA LEU A 82 27.43 -33.26 13.12
C LEU A 82 27.55 -31.73 13.16
N HIS A 83 28.66 -31.18 12.70
CA HIS A 83 28.90 -29.73 12.76
C HIS A 83 28.05 -28.95 11.76
N GLN A 84 27.71 -29.55 10.62
CA GLN A 84 26.79 -28.92 9.66
C GLN A 84 25.37 -28.84 10.21
N ILE A 85 24.89 -29.90 10.86
CA ILE A 85 23.58 -29.93 11.51
C ILE A 85 23.52 -28.93 12.68
N GLN A 86 24.58 -28.84 13.48
CA GLN A 86 24.69 -27.85 14.55
C GLN A 86 24.60 -26.42 13.97
N LEU A 87 25.22 -26.19 12.81
CA LEU A 87 25.15 -24.90 12.13
C LEU A 87 23.72 -24.59 11.63
N TYR A 88 23.02 -25.58 11.04
CA TYR A 88 21.61 -25.40 10.64
C TYR A 88 20.71 -25.14 11.85
N LEU A 89 20.88 -25.86 12.95
CA LEU A 89 20.12 -25.66 14.18
C LEU A 89 20.39 -24.29 14.81
N ALA A 90 21.63 -23.82 14.75
CA ALA A 90 22.01 -22.47 15.17
C ALA A 90 21.34 -21.42 14.29
N ARG A 91 21.36 -21.59 12.98
CA ARG A 91 20.72 -20.67 12.03
C ARG A 91 19.20 -20.61 12.22
N ILE A 92 18.54 -21.76 12.34
CA ILE A 92 17.10 -21.82 12.63
C ILE A 92 16.77 -21.10 13.94
N SER A 93 17.59 -21.30 14.98
CA SER A 93 17.40 -20.63 16.28
C SER A 93 17.56 -19.12 16.17
N LEU A 94 18.54 -18.63 15.38
CA LEU A 94 18.74 -17.21 15.11
C LEU A 94 17.55 -16.59 14.38
N ASP A 95 17.01 -17.28 13.35
CA ASP A 95 15.86 -16.86 12.57
C ASP A 95 14.57 -16.83 13.43
N GLN A 96 14.47 -17.72 14.41
CA GLN A 96 13.41 -17.76 15.43
C GLN A 96 13.63 -16.76 16.59
N LYS A 97 14.72 -15.99 16.58
CA LYS A 97 15.11 -15.04 17.64
C LYS A 97 15.40 -15.70 18.99
N ASP A 98 15.76 -16.98 18.98
CA ASP A 98 16.28 -17.68 20.16
C ASP A 98 17.81 -17.64 20.16
N ASP A 99 18.33 -16.44 20.43
CA ASP A 99 19.76 -16.14 20.33
C ASP A 99 20.61 -16.99 21.31
N LYS A 100 20.08 -17.29 22.49
CA LYS A 100 20.76 -18.16 23.45
C LYS A 100 20.93 -19.59 22.93
N LYS A 101 19.89 -20.13 22.31
CA LYS A 101 19.92 -21.47 21.73
C LYS A 101 20.84 -21.52 20.51
N ALA A 102 20.86 -20.44 19.68
CA ALA A 102 21.80 -20.32 18.58
C ALA A 102 23.25 -20.42 19.07
N LEU A 103 23.62 -19.69 20.13
CA LEU A 103 24.97 -19.77 20.74
C LEU A 103 25.31 -21.14 21.30
N ILE A 104 24.34 -21.83 21.94
CA ILE A 104 24.56 -23.18 22.44
C ILE A 104 24.98 -24.13 21.31
N PHE A 105 24.35 -24.07 20.16
CA PHE A 105 24.73 -24.91 19.02
C PHE A 105 26.07 -24.50 18.42
N ILE A 106 26.38 -23.22 18.34
CA ILE A 106 27.70 -22.75 17.85
C ILE A 106 28.82 -23.18 18.81
N GLN A 107 28.62 -23.11 20.12
CA GLN A 107 29.62 -23.54 21.12
C GLN A 107 29.96 -25.04 21.05
N GLN A 108 29.04 -25.86 20.53
CA GLN A 108 29.31 -27.29 20.30
C GLN A 108 30.22 -27.55 19.10
N ILE A 109 30.42 -26.56 18.21
CA ILE A 109 31.35 -26.63 17.07
C ILE A 109 32.76 -26.24 17.58
N PRO A 110 33.78 -27.11 17.45
CA PRO A 110 35.16 -26.75 17.81
C PRO A 110 35.59 -25.45 17.08
N GLU A 111 36.34 -24.62 17.77
CA GLU A 111 36.69 -23.27 17.26
C GLU A 111 37.43 -23.33 15.91
N GLU A 112 38.32 -24.34 15.74
CA GLU A 112 39.10 -24.55 14.52
C GLU A 112 38.21 -24.97 13.31
N LEU A 113 37.00 -25.45 13.57
CA LEU A 113 36.04 -25.90 12.55
C LEU A 113 34.92 -24.90 12.30
N ARG A 114 34.88 -23.77 13.01
CA ARG A 114 33.86 -22.74 12.81
C ARG A 114 34.06 -22.05 11.47
N SER A 115 33.02 -22.08 10.68
CA SER A 115 32.94 -21.33 9.41
C SER A 115 32.67 -19.86 9.65
N GLY A 116 32.86 -19.01 8.61
CA GLY A 116 32.42 -17.61 8.65
C GLY A 116 30.94 -17.46 8.95
N GLU A 117 30.11 -18.43 8.56
CA GLU A 117 28.68 -18.45 8.90
C GLU A 117 28.44 -18.73 10.40
N ALA A 118 29.23 -19.60 11.01
CA ALA A 118 29.16 -19.84 12.47
C ALA A 118 29.46 -18.54 13.23
N ASN A 119 30.52 -17.82 12.81
CA ASN A 119 30.87 -16.52 13.39
C ASN A 119 29.81 -15.45 13.11
N PHE A 120 29.17 -15.48 11.94
CA PHE A 120 28.04 -14.60 11.66
C PHE A 120 26.86 -14.82 12.61
N ILE A 121 26.44 -16.08 12.78
CA ILE A 121 25.36 -16.44 13.70
C ILE A 121 25.70 -16.05 15.13
N ALA A 122 26.90 -16.41 15.60
CA ALA A 122 27.35 -16.07 16.94
C ALA A 122 27.41 -14.55 17.16
N GLY A 123 27.99 -13.81 16.23
CA GLY A 123 28.13 -12.36 16.33
C GLY A 123 26.79 -11.64 16.40
N VAL A 124 25.82 -12.02 15.55
CA VAL A 124 24.47 -11.46 15.62
C VAL A 124 23.78 -11.80 16.94
N ALA A 125 23.89 -13.06 17.39
CA ALA A 125 23.30 -13.51 18.66
C ALA A 125 23.91 -12.76 19.86
N HIS A 126 25.25 -12.61 19.92
CA HIS A 126 25.92 -11.84 20.97
C HIS A 126 25.43 -10.39 21.01
N ILE A 127 25.30 -9.72 19.87
CA ILE A 127 24.79 -8.32 19.83
C ILE A 127 23.37 -8.26 20.37
N ARG A 128 22.47 -9.16 19.95
CA ARG A 128 21.08 -9.17 20.43
C ARG A 128 20.96 -9.47 21.93
N LEU A 129 21.94 -10.15 22.48
CA LEU A 129 22.05 -10.43 23.92
C LEU A 129 22.74 -9.31 24.71
N GLY A 130 23.20 -8.23 24.05
CA GLY A 130 23.90 -7.11 24.68
C GLY A 130 25.41 -7.34 24.86
N GLU A 131 25.97 -8.39 24.30
CA GLU A 131 27.40 -8.71 24.38
C GLU A 131 28.16 -8.09 23.20
N TYR A 132 28.08 -6.76 23.10
CA TYR A 132 28.45 -5.96 21.92
C TYR A 132 29.90 -6.16 21.48
N LEU A 133 30.86 -6.20 22.42
CA LEU A 133 32.28 -6.37 22.08
C LEU A 133 32.57 -7.73 21.42
N LEU A 134 31.95 -8.79 21.91
CA LEU A 134 32.08 -10.13 21.32
C LEU A 134 31.47 -10.17 19.94
N GLY A 135 30.25 -9.65 19.79
CA GLY A 135 29.59 -9.59 18.49
C GLY A 135 30.35 -8.79 17.45
N VAL A 136 30.92 -7.63 17.84
CA VAL A 136 31.75 -6.83 16.93
C VAL A 136 33.02 -7.59 16.51
N ALA A 137 33.66 -8.31 17.43
CA ALA A 137 34.87 -9.07 17.12
C ALA A 137 34.59 -10.19 16.11
N GLU A 138 33.43 -10.85 16.19
CA GLU A 138 33.04 -11.91 15.27
C GLU A 138 32.53 -11.40 13.92
N LEU A 139 31.76 -10.30 13.90
CA LEU A 139 31.19 -9.77 12.66
C LEU A 139 32.15 -8.89 11.83
N SER A 140 33.08 -8.17 12.46
CA SER A 140 33.97 -7.25 11.74
C SER A 140 34.77 -7.92 10.62
N PRO A 141 35.34 -9.13 10.78
CA PRO A 141 36.06 -9.79 9.70
C PRO A 141 35.19 -10.21 8.50
N LEU A 142 33.86 -10.28 8.69
CA LEU A 142 32.93 -10.77 7.69
C LEU A 142 32.45 -9.70 6.71
N GLN A 143 32.76 -8.43 6.93
CA GLN A 143 32.29 -7.30 6.12
C GLN A 143 32.68 -7.38 4.65
N GLU A 144 33.84 -7.95 4.35
CA GLU A 144 34.38 -8.08 2.99
C GLU A 144 34.12 -9.47 2.37
N ILE A 145 33.46 -10.37 3.12
CA ILE A 145 33.14 -11.70 2.63
C ILE A 145 31.84 -11.62 1.79
N PRO A 146 31.75 -12.33 0.65
CA PRO A 146 30.54 -12.38 -0.13
C PRO A 146 29.41 -13.12 0.60
N LEU A 147 28.54 -12.36 1.24
CA LEU A 147 27.29 -12.82 1.86
C LEU A 147 26.10 -12.47 0.97
N PHE A 148 24.98 -13.17 1.14
CA PHE A 148 23.71 -12.77 0.54
C PHE A 148 23.25 -11.41 1.10
N ASP A 149 22.51 -10.64 0.31
CA ASP A 149 22.09 -9.29 0.71
C ASP A 149 21.30 -9.29 2.02
N ALA A 150 20.44 -10.28 2.27
CA ALA A 150 19.72 -10.40 3.52
C ALA A 150 20.65 -10.55 4.74
N ASP A 151 21.70 -11.35 4.63
CA ASP A 151 22.70 -11.54 5.70
C ASP A 151 23.58 -10.30 5.84
N ARG A 152 23.91 -9.61 4.74
CA ARG A 152 24.65 -8.34 4.78
C ARG A 152 23.84 -7.24 5.48
N ILE A 153 22.53 -7.15 5.20
CA ILE A 153 21.64 -6.22 5.89
C ILE A 153 21.64 -6.50 7.40
N LEU A 154 21.51 -7.77 7.78
CA LEU A 154 21.52 -8.16 9.19
C LEU A 154 22.87 -7.90 9.85
N LEU A 155 23.98 -8.19 9.17
CA LEU A 155 25.35 -7.92 9.63
C LEU A 155 25.54 -6.42 9.89
N PHE A 156 25.22 -5.57 8.91
CA PHE A 156 25.42 -4.13 9.06
C PHE A 156 24.43 -3.53 10.09
N GLY A 157 23.19 -4.00 10.13
CA GLY A 157 22.26 -3.60 11.18
C GLY A 157 22.77 -3.93 12.59
N ALA A 158 23.25 -5.15 12.79
CA ALA A 158 23.81 -5.61 14.06
C ALA A 158 25.08 -4.83 14.45
N LEU A 159 26.02 -4.65 13.51
CA LEU A 159 27.21 -3.83 13.77
C LEU A 159 26.85 -2.38 14.11
N GLY A 160 25.85 -1.81 13.43
CA GLY A 160 25.35 -0.47 13.72
C GLY A 160 24.81 -0.36 15.16
N GLU A 161 23.96 -1.31 15.58
CA GLU A 161 23.47 -1.35 16.97
C GLU A 161 24.60 -1.51 17.99
N ALA A 162 25.51 -2.44 17.77
CA ALA A 162 26.65 -2.62 18.67
C ALA A 162 27.51 -1.36 18.80
N LYS A 163 27.79 -0.68 17.68
CA LYS A 163 28.58 0.57 17.69
C LYS A 163 27.84 1.72 18.37
N ALA A 164 26.50 1.79 18.22
CA ALA A 164 25.69 2.78 18.93
C ALA A 164 25.77 2.59 20.45
N GLU A 165 25.58 1.35 20.92
CA GLU A 165 25.63 1.02 22.35
C GLU A 165 27.03 1.12 22.97
N LEU A 166 28.07 0.96 22.14
CA LEU A 166 29.47 1.19 22.57
C LEU A 166 29.88 2.66 22.55
N GLY A 167 28.98 3.60 22.20
CA GLY A 167 29.26 5.04 22.20
C GLY A 167 30.02 5.54 20.97
N HIS A 168 29.92 4.82 19.84
CA HIS A 168 30.53 5.19 18.55
C HIS A 168 29.46 5.57 17.51
N PRO A 169 28.75 6.71 17.68
CA PRO A 169 27.56 7.03 16.89
C PRO A 169 27.84 7.19 15.38
N LEU A 170 28.98 7.76 14.98
CA LEU A 170 29.31 7.93 13.57
C LEU A 170 29.59 6.59 12.87
N GLU A 171 30.25 5.65 13.56
CA GLU A 171 30.44 4.30 13.04
C GLU A 171 29.09 3.57 12.94
N ALA A 172 28.21 3.74 13.92
CA ALA A 172 26.87 3.18 13.89
C ALA A 172 26.08 3.65 12.68
N LEU A 173 26.06 4.97 12.42
CA LEU A 173 25.39 5.56 11.27
C LEU A 173 25.99 5.07 9.94
N PHE A 174 27.29 4.86 9.88
CA PHE A 174 27.94 4.27 8.70
C PHE A 174 27.38 2.88 8.39
N TYR A 175 27.24 2.02 9.39
CA TYR A 175 26.67 0.69 9.20
C TYR A 175 25.17 0.73 8.90
N PHE A 176 24.39 1.57 9.56
CA PHE A 176 22.97 1.74 9.24
C PHE A 176 22.76 2.23 7.81
N ARG A 177 23.59 3.15 7.32
CA ARG A 177 23.57 3.58 5.92
C ARG A 177 23.82 2.40 4.97
N ARG A 178 24.82 1.58 5.22
CA ARG A 178 25.10 0.40 4.39
C ARG A 178 23.93 -0.60 4.39
N ALA A 179 23.29 -0.81 5.52
CA ALA A 179 22.10 -1.64 5.59
C ALA A 179 20.92 -1.06 4.79
N LEU A 180 20.70 0.25 4.85
CA LEU A 180 19.69 0.97 4.06
C LEU A 180 19.94 0.88 2.55
N GLU A 181 21.19 1.08 2.12
CA GLU A 181 21.60 0.96 0.70
C GLU A 181 21.33 -0.43 0.11
N LEU A 182 21.31 -1.46 0.95
CA LEU A 182 20.97 -2.85 0.57
C LEU A 182 19.47 -3.18 0.69
N GLY A 183 18.62 -2.22 1.04
CA GLY A 183 17.18 -2.43 1.19
C GLY A 183 16.73 -2.96 2.54
N GLY A 184 17.52 -2.77 3.60
CA GLY A 184 17.13 -3.10 4.97
C GLY A 184 15.85 -2.40 5.43
N ALA A 185 15.29 -2.83 6.58
CA ALA A 185 14.04 -2.31 7.15
C ALA A 185 14.09 -0.78 7.34
N GLN A 186 13.61 -0.05 6.33
CA GLN A 186 13.82 1.40 6.20
C GLN A 186 13.31 2.16 7.43
N ASP A 187 12.07 1.91 7.85
CA ASP A 187 11.47 2.66 8.96
C ASP A 187 12.22 2.47 10.29
N GLN A 188 12.68 1.26 10.58
CA GLN A 188 13.41 0.96 11.81
C GLN A 188 14.80 1.59 11.81
N LEU A 189 15.55 1.43 10.72
CA LEU A 189 16.91 1.97 10.59
C LEU A 189 16.92 3.50 10.54
N ILE A 190 15.95 4.11 9.84
CA ILE A 190 15.78 5.56 9.80
C ILE A 190 15.43 6.11 11.19
N SER A 191 14.48 5.49 11.88
CA SER A 191 14.09 5.90 13.23
C SER A 191 15.25 5.75 14.23
N ARG A 192 16.00 4.65 14.16
CA ARG A 192 17.17 4.44 15.02
C ARG A 192 18.29 5.43 14.73
N SER A 193 18.55 5.72 13.46
CA SER A 193 19.53 6.74 13.05
C SER A 193 19.13 8.12 13.58
N HIS A 194 17.86 8.50 13.45
CA HIS A 194 17.34 9.76 13.98
C HIS A 194 17.51 9.86 15.49
N ALA A 195 17.13 8.84 16.25
CA ALA A 195 17.29 8.82 17.69
C ALA A 195 18.76 9.01 18.09
N LEU A 196 19.67 8.34 17.41
CA LEU A 196 21.10 8.46 17.66
C LEU A 196 21.64 9.86 17.35
N ILE A 197 21.24 10.45 16.20
CA ILE A 197 21.62 11.82 15.82
C ILE A 197 21.06 12.86 16.82
N ALA A 198 19.83 12.65 17.31
CA ALA A 198 19.21 13.56 18.27
C ALA A 198 19.96 13.66 19.62
N GLU A 199 20.69 12.61 19.99
CA GLU A 199 21.48 12.55 21.22
C GLU A 199 22.92 13.05 21.05
N MET A 200 23.35 13.32 19.80
CA MET A 200 24.74 13.77 19.54
C MET A 200 25.01 15.19 20.07
N PRO A 201 26.18 15.43 20.66
CA PRO A 201 26.63 16.78 20.98
C PRO A 201 26.96 17.58 19.70
N GLU A 202 26.96 18.91 19.83
CA GLU A 202 27.14 19.87 18.71
C GLU A 202 28.35 19.52 17.80
N GLY A 203 29.52 19.23 18.37
CA GLY A 203 30.71 18.88 17.59
C GLY A 203 30.55 17.56 16.79
N SER A 204 29.87 16.56 17.35
CA SER A 204 29.60 15.30 16.64
C SER A 204 28.55 15.48 15.54
N LEU A 205 27.59 16.41 15.71
CA LEU A 205 26.64 16.76 14.65
C LEU A 205 27.35 17.46 13.48
N GLU A 206 28.29 18.36 13.75
CA GLU A 206 29.11 18.99 12.70
C GLU A 206 29.94 17.96 11.93
N GLU A 207 30.54 17.00 12.62
CA GLU A 207 31.26 15.89 11.98
C GLU A 207 30.31 14.97 11.20
N CYS A 208 29.12 14.66 11.73
CA CYS A 208 28.09 13.90 11.02
C CYS A 208 27.67 14.56 9.70
N ILE A 209 27.48 15.88 9.69
CA ILE A 209 27.15 16.65 8.49
C ILE A 209 28.23 16.48 7.41
N LEU A 210 29.51 16.49 7.81
CA LEU A 210 30.63 16.36 6.87
C LEU A 210 30.78 14.92 6.35
N VAL A 211 30.70 13.93 7.24
CA VAL A 211 30.90 12.51 6.90
C VAL A 211 29.75 11.97 6.02
N PHE A 212 28.53 12.42 6.28
CA PHE A 212 27.33 11.94 5.60
C PHE A 212 26.74 12.97 4.61
N ASP A 213 27.54 13.90 4.11
CA ASP A 213 27.05 14.92 3.16
C ASP A 213 26.31 14.29 1.97
N GLY A 214 25.21 14.95 1.54
CA GLY A 214 24.32 14.44 0.49
C GLY A 214 23.38 13.30 0.91
N THR A 215 23.30 12.96 2.19
CA THR A 215 22.38 11.93 2.72
C THR A 215 21.32 12.52 3.67
N SER A 216 20.26 11.75 3.91
CA SER A 216 19.23 12.10 4.90
C SER A 216 19.79 12.25 6.32
N MET A 217 20.86 11.53 6.68
CA MET A 217 21.52 11.64 7.98
C MET A 217 22.18 13.02 8.18
N ALA A 218 22.81 13.57 7.14
CA ALA A 218 23.37 14.91 7.21
C ALA A 218 22.27 15.99 7.31
N LEU A 219 21.13 15.79 6.66
CA LEU A 219 19.97 16.69 6.81
C LEU A 219 19.40 16.65 8.21
N ASP A 220 19.30 15.47 8.80
CA ASP A 220 18.85 15.30 10.19
C ASP A 220 19.81 16.00 11.16
N ALA A 221 21.10 15.75 11.02
CA ALA A 221 22.14 16.40 11.84
C ALA A 221 22.08 17.94 11.73
N ARG A 222 21.80 18.49 10.53
CA ARG A 222 21.59 19.95 10.34
C ARG A 222 20.36 20.44 11.10
N LEU A 223 19.24 19.68 11.14
CA LEU A 223 18.05 20.08 11.91
C LEU A 223 18.27 20.00 13.41
N GLN A 224 18.96 18.96 13.90
CA GLN A 224 19.31 18.89 15.33
C GLN A 224 20.26 20.03 15.73
N LEU A 225 21.25 20.34 14.90
CA LEU A 225 22.14 21.48 15.13
C LEU A 225 21.38 22.82 15.10
N ALA A 226 20.39 22.97 14.20
CA ALA A 226 19.51 24.13 14.17
C ALA A 226 18.68 24.27 15.44
N ARG A 227 18.20 23.15 15.98
CA ARG A 227 17.47 23.11 17.27
C ARG A 227 18.36 23.59 18.41
N ILE A 228 19.57 23.05 18.52
CA ILE A 228 20.58 23.49 19.54
C ILE A 228 20.89 24.98 19.37
N ALA A 229 21.06 25.45 18.13
CA ALA A 229 21.32 26.87 17.87
C ALA A 229 20.15 27.77 18.30
N LEU A 230 18.90 27.36 18.09
CA LEU A 230 17.70 28.07 18.59
C LEU A 230 17.64 28.11 20.12
N ASP A 231 17.92 26.99 20.76
CA ASP A 231 17.92 26.89 22.23
C ASP A 231 19.00 27.80 22.86
N ALA A 232 20.12 27.96 22.14
CA ALA A 232 21.21 28.86 22.51
C ALA A 232 21.01 30.32 22.06
N GLY A 233 19.87 30.67 21.43
CA GLY A 233 19.58 32.00 20.90
C GLY A 233 20.39 32.41 19.66
N ARG A 234 21.07 31.46 19.01
CA ARG A 234 21.89 31.68 17.80
C ARG A 234 21.02 31.66 16.53
N ASN A 235 20.08 32.59 16.45
CA ASN A 235 19.02 32.62 15.43
C ASN A 235 19.53 32.70 13.98
N LEU A 236 20.65 33.36 13.72
CA LEU A 236 21.23 33.45 12.37
C LEU A 236 21.79 32.10 11.90
N GLN A 237 22.46 31.37 12.81
CA GLN A 237 22.97 30.04 12.54
C GLN A 237 21.81 29.06 12.29
N ALA A 238 20.79 29.06 13.16
CA ALA A 238 19.60 28.23 12.98
C ALA A 238 18.93 28.49 11.63
N ARG A 239 18.71 29.75 11.27
CA ARG A 239 18.10 30.13 9.98
C ARG A 239 18.91 29.59 8.79
N ARG A 240 20.23 29.69 8.83
CA ARG A 240 21.11 29.18 7.78
C ARG A 240 20.96 27.66 7.64
N LEU A 241 21.08 26.91 8.73
CA LEU A 241 20.97 25.46 8.74
C LEU A 241 19.61 24.97 8.24
N ILE A 242 18.51 25.59 8.68
CA ILE A 242 17.16 25.28 8.22
C ILE A 242 17.03 25.54 6.71
N SER A 243 17.57 26.67 6.23
CA SER A 243 17.54 27.01 4.79
C SER A 243 18.32 26.00 3.94
N GLU A 244 19.46 25.51 4.42
CA GLU A 244 20.23 24.47 3.73
C GLU A 244 19.40 23.18 3.58
N VAL A 245 18.68 22.74 4.64
CA VAL A 245 17.80 21.56 4.58
C VAL A 245 16.60 21.79 3.66
N GLN A 246 16.01 23.00 3.66
CA GLN A 246 14.89 23.33 2.75
C GLN A 246 15.26 23.26 1.27
N GLN A 247 16.47 23.69 0.92
CA GLN A 247 16.95 23.74 -0.46
C GLN A 247 17.41 22.38 -0.98
N ASP A 248 17.75 21.45 -0.08
CA ASP A 248 18.21 20.12 -0.43
C ASP A 248 17.02 19.27 -0.91
N ARG A 249 17.19 18.50 -1.99
CA ARG A 249 16.17 17.65 -2.59
C ARG A 249 16.25 16.18 -2.15
N THR A 250 17.23 15.83 -1.33
CA THR A 250 17.37 14.47 -0.82
C THR A 250 16.13 14.07 -0.04
N PRO A 251 15.52 12.90 -0.29
CA PRO A 251 14.41 12.39 0.50
C PRO A 251 14.77 12.32 1.98
N PHE A 252 13.92 12.88 2.83
CA PHE A 252 14.19 13.01 4.26
C PHE A 252 12.89 12.97 5.08
N THR A 253 12.75 11.97 5.93
CA THR A 253 11.53 11.66 6.68
C THR A 253 11.13 12.76 7.67
N TYR A 254 12.12 13.45 8.27
CA TYR A 254 11.87 14.43 9.34
C TYR A 254 11.78 15.89 8.85
N ARG A 255 11.50 16.12 7.57
CA ARG A 255 11.24 17.48 7.03
C ARG A 255 10.10 18.20 7.74
N GLY A 256 9.16 17.48 8.37
CA GLY A 256 8.10 18.04 9.20
C GLY A 256 8.59 18.89 10.37
N GLU A 257 9.82 18.75 10.81
CA GLU A 257 10.42 19.59 11.84
C GLU A 257 10.74 21.01 11.35
N ILE A 258 10.95 21.19 10.05
CA ILE A 258 11.32 22.50 9.46
C ILE A 258 10.28 23.58 9.81
N PRO A 259 8.97 23.39 9.56
CA PRO A 259 7.95 24.38 9.96
C PRO A 259 7.93 24.66 11.45
N ILE A 260 8.19 23.65 12.28
CA ILE A 260 8.23 23.81 13.74
C ILE A 260 9.38 24.72 14.16
N LEU A 261 10.58 24.46 13.62
CA LEU A 261 11.77 25.28 13.91
C LEU A 261 11.64 26.71 13.34
N LEU A 262 11.04 26.87 12.16
CA LEU A 262 10.76 28.19 11.58
C LEU A 262 9.72 28.97 12.40
N ASN A 263 8.68 28.32 12.89
CA ASN A 263 7.72 28.92 13.81
C ASN A 263 8.40 29.41 15.09
N ARG A 264 9.27 28.60 15.69
CA ARG A 264 10.07 29.02 16.87
C ARG A 264 10.97 30.22 16.54
N LEU A 265 11.67 30.18 15.41
CA LEU A 265 12.56 31.25 14.94
C LEU A 265 11.83 32.59 14.73
N THR A 266 10.58 32.56 14.31
CA THR A 266 9.75 33.72 13.97
C THR A 266 8.72 34.10 15.05
N GLY A 267 8.78 33.47 16.22
CA GLY A 267 7.84 33.71 17.30
C GLY A 267 6.40 33.23 16.99
N GLY A 268 6.25 32.17 16.23
CA GLY A 268 4.96 31.57 15.87
C GLY A 268 4.31 32.13 14.59
N ALA A 269 4.94 33.09 13.93
CA ALA A 269 4.35 33.79 12.78
C ALA A 269 4.75 33.21 11.40
N TRP A 270 5.40 32.04 11.36
CA TRP A 270 5.86 31.48 10.06
C TRP A 270 4.75 30.85 9.24
N LEU A 271 3.92 30.01 9.85
CA LEU A 271 2.79 29.39 9.15
C LEU A 271 1.58 30.33 9.07
N GLN A 272 0.92 30.31 7.93
CA GLN A 272 -0.38 30.97 7.74
C GLN A 272 -1.49 30.01 8.15
N ARG A 273 -1.77 29.92 9.46
CA ARG A 273 -2.62 28.92 10.09
C ARG A 273 -3.99 28.73 9.40
N ASN A 274 -4.62 29.81 8.99
CA ASN A 274 -5.95 29.78 8.39
C ASN A 274 -5.90 29.78 6.85
N THR A 275 -4.78 29.43 6.23
CA THR A 275 -4.62 29.43 4.77
C THR A 275 -4.46 28.01 4.25
N ILE A 276 -5.30 27.63 3.27
CA ILE A 276 -5.24 26.36 2.56
C ILE A 276 -4.87 26.63 1.11
N GLY A 277 -3.88 25.90 0.61
CA GLY A 277 -3.53 25.86 -0.80
C GLY A 277 -4.50 24.96 -1.57
N VAL A 278 -4.84 25.32 -2.79
CA VAL A 278 -5.70 24.53 -3.66
C VAL A 278 -5.02 24.35 -5.01
N VAL A 279 -4.76 23.10 -5.39
CA VAL A 279 -4.14 22.75 -6.68
C VAL A 279 -5.17 22.05 -7.55
N LEU A 280 -5.60 22.72 -8.63
CA LEU A 280 -6.63 22.21 -9.54
C LEU A 280 -6.25 22.51 -11.00
N PRO A 281 -6.72 21.71 -11.97
CA PRO A 281 -6.58 22.03 -13.40
C PRO A 281 -7.60 23.11 -13.78
N LEU A 282 -7.23 24.39 -13.64
CA LEU A 282 -8.12 25.51 -13.92
C LEU A 282 -8.07 25.94 -15.39
N THR A 283 -7.04 25.54 -16.13
CA THR A 283 -6.86 25.72 -17.57
C THR A 283 -6.64 24.39 -18.30
N GLY A 284 -6.67 24.42 -19.64
CA GLY A 284 -6.44 23.24 -20.47
C GLY A 284 -7.64 22.27 -20.55
N ARG A 285 -7.39 21.06 -21.04
CA ARG A 285 -8.41 20.03 -21.34
C ARG A 285 -9.26 19.65 -20.12
N TYR A 286 -8.68 19.63 -18.94
CA TYR A 286 -9.34 19.21 -17.69
C TYR A 286 -9.92 20.38 -16.88
N ALA A 287 -9.87 21.60 -17.41
CA ALA A 287 -10.42 22.79 -16.76
C ALA A 287 -11.91 22.67 -16.35
N PRO A 288 -12.80 22.01 -17.12
CA PRO A 288 -14.19 21.82 -16.68
C PRO A 288 -14.27 21.11 -15.31
N PHE A 289 -13.53 20.05 -15.10
CA PHE A 289 -13.50 19.29 -13.83
C PHE A 289 -12.90 20.11 -12.67
N GLY A 290 -11.81 20.85 -12.94
CA GLY A 290 -11.22 21.75 -11.95
C GLY A 290 -12.17 22.87 -11.52
N LYS A 291 -12.97 23.40 -12.44
CA LYS A 291 -14.00 24.40 -12.13
C LYS A 291 -15.14 23.85 -11.30
N LEU A 292 -15.57 22.61 -11.54
CA LEU A 292 -16.57 21.93 -10.72
C LEU A 292 -16.05 21.74 -9.29
N ALA A 293 -14.84 21.20 -9.13
CA ALA A 293 -14.21 21.06 -7.81
C ALA A 293 -14.08 22.40 -7.08
N LYS A 294 -13.68 23.44 -7.81
CA LYS A 294 -13.59 24.82 -7.27
C LYS A 294 -14.92 25.30 -6.71
N ARG A 295 -16.04 25.09 -7.41
CA ARG A 295 -17.39 25.45 -6.91
C ARG A 295 -17.72 24.76 -5.58
N GLY A 296 -17.45 23.46 -5.46
CA GLY A 296 -17.64 22.72 -4.21
C GLY A 296 -16.82 23.30 -3.06
N ILE A 297 -15.53 23.62 -3.30
CA ILE A 297 -14.63 24.21 -2.30
C ILE A 297 -15.12 25.61 -1.88
N GLU A 298 -15.53 26.44 -2.81
CA GLU A 298 -16.02 27.80 -2.54
C GLU A 298 -17.34 27.79 -1.77
N MET A 299 -18.23 26.84 -2.05
CA MET A 299 -19.43 26.62 -1.23
C MET A 299 -19.10 26.21 0.20
N ALA A 300 -18.12 25.32 0.39
CA ALA A 300 -17.66 24.94 1.73
C ALA A 300 -17.08 26.15 2.47
N LEU A 301 -16.26 26.97 1.81
CA LEU A 301 -15.72 28.20 2.41
C LEU A 301 -16.84 29.15 2.83
N ALA A 302 -17.83 29.37 1.98
CA ALA A 302 -18.95 30.26 2.27
C ALA A 302 -19.75 29.82 3.52
N ASN A 303 -19.78 28.52 3.83
CA ASN A 303 -20.42 27.99 5.05
C ASN A 303 -19.59 28.27 6.31
N GLN A 304 -18.28 28.35 6.18
CA GLN A 304 -17.37 28.44 7.33
C GLN A 304 -16.90 29.87 7.60
N ILE A 305 -16.99 30.78 6.64
CA ILE A 305 -16.42 32.13 6.76
C ILE A 305 -17.09 32.97 7.85
N GLU A 306 -18.34 32.68 8.19
CA GLU A 306 -19.04 33.33 9.31
C GLU A 306 -18.45 32.93 10.67
N ASN A 307 -18.02 31.66 10.78
CA ASN A 307 -17.42 31.10 12.01
C ASN A 307 -15.91 31.34 12.09
N ASN A 308 -15.24 31.41 10.95
CA ASN A 308 -13.80 31.67 10.84
C ASN A 308 -13.50 32.63 9.67
N PRO A 309 -13.66 33.94 9.87
CA PRO A 309 -13.47 34.95 8.80
C PRO A 309 -12.02 35.09 8.33
N GLU A 310 -11.06 34.49 9.04
CA GLU A 310 -9.65 34.50 8.65
C GLU A 310 -9.28 33.38 7.66
N LEU A 311 -10.20 32.42 7.37
CA LEU A 311 -9.97 31.37 6.39
C LEU A 311 -9.68 31.94 5.00
N LYS A 312 -8.61 31.46 4.39
CA LYS A 312 -8.16 31.90 3.06
C LYS A 312 -7.83 30.67 2.19
N LEU A 313 -8.17 30.79 0.91
CA LEU A 313 -7.80 29.84 -0.13
C LEU A 313 -6.82 30.49 -1.10
N VAL A 314 -5.74 29.78 -1.39
CA VAL A 314 -4.74 30.19 -2.39
C VAL A 314 -4.73 29.16 -3.51
N TYR A 315 -5.25 29.54 -4.66
CA TYR A 315 -5.38 28.67 -5.83
C TYR A 315 -4.10 28.68 -6.66
N ARG A 316 -3.72 27.48 -7.15
CA ARG A 316 -2.69 27.29 -8.18
C ARG A 316 -3.23 26.38 -9.28
N ASP A 317 -2.96 26.77 -10.51
CA ASP A 317 -3.40 26.05 -11.69
C ASP A 317 -2.37 24.98 -12.09
N SER A 318 -2.72 23.73 -11.90
CA SER A 318 -1.89 22.61 -12.37
C SER A 318 -1.90 22.43 -13.88
N ALA A 319 -2.90 22.96 -14.59
CA ALA A 319 -3.17 22.70 -16.01
C ALA A 319 -3.05 21.20 -16.40
N ALA A 320 -3.24 20.30 -15.42
CA ALA A 320 -3.03 18.86 -15.52
C ALA A 320 -1.57 18.46 -15.89
N SER A 321 -0.56 19.29 -15.55
CA SER A 321 0.86 18.98 -15.68
C SER A 321 1.45 18.57 -14.34
N PRO A 322 2.19 17.45 -14.29
CA PRO A 322 2.93 17.03 -13.10
C PRO A 322 3.93 18.08 -12.62
N GLU A 323 4.71 18.69 -13.52
CA GLU A 323 5.71 19.69 -13.20
C GLU A 323 5.08 20.94 -12.56
N ARG A 324 3.96 21.43 -13.14
CA ARG A 324 3.24 22.58 -12.58
C ARG A 324 2.61 22.25 -11.23
N SER A 325 2.22 21.00 -11.01
CA SER A 325 1.71 20.56 -9.71
C SER A 325 2.82 20.55 -8.66
N THR A 326 4.03 20.11 -9.00
CA THR A 326 5.21 20.19 -8.14
C THR A 326 5.55 21.64 -7.79
N ASP A 327 5.61 22.53 -8.79
CA ASP A 327 5.90 23.96 -8.58
C ASP A 327 4.82 24.63 -7.71
N ALA A 328 3.55 24.28 -7.92
CA ALA A 328 2.45 24.75 -7.10
C ALA A 328 2.60 24.36 -5.62
N VAL A 329 2.97 23.11 -5.36
CA VAL A 329 3.25 22.63 -3.98
C VAL A 329 4.41 23.39 -3.35
N ILE A 330 5.52 23.59 -4.08
CA ILE A 330 6.68 24.35 -3.60
C ILE A 330 6.26 25.77 -3.18
N GLU A 331 5.53 26.47 -4.05
CA GLU A 331 5.10 27.83 -3.79
C GLU A 331 4.13 27.90 -2.60
N LEU A 332 3.11 27.03 -2.57
CA LEU A 332 2.14 26.96 -1.48
C LEU A 332 2.78 26.61 -0.14
N ALA A 333 3.68 25.63 -0.12
CA ALA A 333 4.31 25.17 1.10
C ALA A 333 5.31 26.18 1.69
N ASN A 334 6.12 26.82 0.85
CA ASN A 334 7.29 27.58 1.28
C ASN A 334 7.13 29.11 1.15
N THR A 335 6.37 29.59 0.16
CA THR A 335 6.12 31.03 -0.04
C THR A 335 4.82 31.47 0.61
N GLU A 336 3.72 30.81 0.31
CA GLU A 336 2.41 31.08 0.91
C GLU A 336 2.28 30.50 2.32
N ARG A 337 3.08 29.50 2.66
CA ARG A 337 3.21 28.88 3.99
C ARG A 337 1.87 28.35 4.51
N VAL A 338 1.12 27.69 3.60
CA VAL A 338 -0.20 27.13 3.88
C VAL A 338 -0.15 25.99 4.88
N MET A 339 -1.26 25.76 5.60
CA MET A 339 -1.40 24.67 6.55
C MET A 339 -1.61 23.32 5.89
N ALA A 340 -2.34 23.29 4.78
CA ALA A 340 -2.62 22.09 4.00
C ALA A 340 -2.80 22.44 2.52
N ILE A 341 -2.76 21.40 1.68
CA ILE A 341 -3.05 21.49 0.25
C ILE A 341 -4.25 20.59 -0.08
N LEU A 342 -5.23 21.11 -0.79
CA LEU A 342 -6.40 20.41 -1.31
C LEU A 342 -6.25 20.16 -2.80
N GLY A 343 -6.49 18.93 -3.26
CA GLY A 343 -6.23 18.49 -4.62
C GLY A 343 -4.84 17.85 -4.75
N PRO A 344 -4.37 17.54 -5.99
CA PRO A 344 -5.05 17.64 -7.29
C PRO A 344 -6.15 16.60 -7.54
N LEU A 345 -6.68 16.61 -8.79
CA LEU A 345 -7.76 15.72 -9.24
C LEU A 345 -7.25 14.53 -10.08
N SER A 346 -6.28 14.75 -10.97
CA SER A 346 -5.80 13.70 -11.90
C SER A 346 -4.67 12.87 -11.30
N GLY A 347 -4.51 11.62 -11.77
CA GLY A 347 -3.56 10.67 -11.21
C GLY A 347 -2.11 11.17 -11.20
N ASP A 348 -1.59 11.52 -12.37
CA ASP A 348 -0.16 11.87 -12.53
C ASP A 348 0.19 13.20 -11.84
N THR A 349 -0.74 14.17 -11.85
CA THR A 349 -0.55 15.44 -11.12
C THR A 349 -0.60 15.23 -9.62
N SER A 350 -1.41 14.28 -9.14
CA SER A 350 -1.52 13.97 -7.71
C SER A 350 -0.30 13.22 -7.20
N GLU A 351 0.30 12.35 -8.01
CA GLU A 351 1.55 11.65 -7.68
C GLU A 351 2.70 12.65 -7.52
N ALA A 352 2.93 13.51 -8.51
CA ALA A 352 3.96 14.54 -8.44
C ALA A 352 3.75 15.55 -7.30
N ALA A 353 2.49 15.93 -7.03
CA ALA A 353 2.15 16.80 -5.91
C ALA A 353 2.37 16.11 -4.56
N ALA A 354 2.03 14.81 -4.45
CA ALA A 354 2.20 14.04 -3.23
C ALA A 354 3.67 13.85 -2.86
N GLU A 355 4.51 13.45 -3.83
CA GLU A 355 5.96 13.36 -3.61
C GLU A 355 6.54 14.66 -3.08
N ARG A 356 6.13 15.79 -3.68
CA ARG A 356 6.63 17.08 -3.25
C ARG A 356 6.04 17.52 -1.90
N ALA A 357 4.77 17.29 -1.64
CA ALA A 357 4.11 17.62 -0.38
C ALA A 357 4.71 16.84 0.79
N GLU A 358 5.05 15.57 0.59
CA GLU A 358 5.80 14.77 1.57
C GLU A 358 7.18 15.38 1.86
N MET A 359 7.93 15.76 0.82
CA MET A 359 9.25 16.38 0.97
C MET A 359 9.18 17.72 1.72
N ASP A 360 8.14 18.52 1.54
CA ASP A 360 7.95 19.81 2.19
C ASP A 360 7.14 19.72 3.50
N ALA A 361 6.80 18.50 3.92
CA ALA A 361 6.02 18.21 5.12
C ALA A 361 4.75 19.07 5.22
N VAL A 362 3.96 19.08 4.15
CA VAL A 362 2.66 19.76 4.09
C VAL A 362 1.55 18.75 3.86
N PRO A 363 0.54 18.64 4.75
CA PRO A 363 -0.59 17.76 4.55
C PRO A 363 -1.28 18.03 3.22
N LEU A 364 -1.42 16.99 2.39
CA LEU A 364 -2.07 17.04 1.10
C LEU A 364 -3.30 16.11 1.12
N LEU A 365 -4.48 16.68 0.88
CA LEU A 365 -5.73 15.94 0.73
C LEU A 365 -6.09 15.87 -0.74
N SER A 366 -5.71 14.80 -1.40
CA SER A 366 -5.95 14.57 -2.82
C SER A 366 -7.39 14.17 -3.10
N LEU A 367 -7.91 14.62 -4.26
CA LEU A 367 -9.20 14.23 -4.81
C LEU A 367 -9.10 13.14 -5.89
N SER A 368 -7.90 12.64 -6.14
CA SER A 368 -7.58 11.65 -7.18
C SER A 368 -7.98 10.22 -6.78
N GLN A 369 -8.36 9.42 -7.79
CA GLN A 369 -8.59 7.98 -7.64
C GLN A 369 -7.30 7.14 -7.79
N LYS A 370 -6.13 7.76 -8.01
CA LYS A 370 -4.86 7.05 -8.23
C LYS A 370 -4.56 6.08 -7.09
N ASN A 371 -4.39 4.81 -7.42
CA ASN A 371 -4.01 3.80 -6.43
C ASN A 371 -2.59 4.04 -5.93
N GLY A 372 -2.33 3.70 -4.67
CA GLY A 372 -1.03 3.83 -4.07
C GLY A 372 -0.63 5.26 -3.68
N LEU A 373 -1.52 6.25 -3.86
CA LEU A 373 -1.17 7.64 -3.58
C LEU A 373 -0.86 7.91 -2.09
N PRO A 374 -1.64 7.43 -1.11
CA PRO A 374 -1.30 7.62 0.30
C PRO A 374 -0.01 6.93 0.75
N GLN A 375 0.44 5.89 0.03
CA GLN A 375 1.70 5.20 0.29
C GLN A 375 2.95 6.02 -0.09
N THR A 376 2.78 7.17 -0.76
CA THR A 376 3.86 8.11 -1.06
C THR A 376 4.49 8.67 0.21
N GLY A 377 3.70 8.88 1.27
CA GLY A 377 4.21 9.34 2.56
C GLY A 377 3.12 9.65 3.59
N ARG A 378 3.57 10.01 4.80
CA ARG A 378 2.69 10.23 5.96
C ARG A 378 1.82 11.49 5.87
N TYR A 379 2.22 12.48 5.05
CA TYR A 379 1.47 13.72 4.87
C TYR A 379 0.40 13.61 3.77
N ILE A 380 0.25 12.44 3.14
CA ILE A 380 -0.58 12.26 1.97
C ILE A 380 -1.87 11.55 2.33
N PHE A 381 -3.00 12.21 2.07
CA PHE A 381 -4.35 11.71 2.28
C PHE A 381 -5.12 11.71 0.97
N ARG A 382 -6.06 10.77 0.84
CA ARG A 382 -6.92 10.67 -0.32
C ARG A 382 -8.40 10.68 0.09
N ASN A 383 -9.20 11.63 -0.41
CA ASN A 383 -10.65 11.61 -0.26
C ASN A 383 -11.29 11.34 -1.63
N SER A 384 -11.43 10.07 -2.00
CA SER A 384 -11.94 9.68 -3.31
C SER A 384 -12.75 8.38 -3.25
N LEU A 385 -13.64 8.19 -4.24
CA LEU A 385 -14.34 6.92 -4.45
C LEU A 385 -13.38 5.89 -5.07
N THR A 386 -12.83 5.01 -4.27
CA THR A 386 -11.89 3.99 -4.72
C THR A 386 -12.59 2.72 -5.22
N ASN A 387 -11.92 1.93 -6.06
CA ASN A 387 -12.44 0.63 -6.49
C ASN A 387 -12.59 -0.34 -5.31
N ARG A 388 -11.69 -0.29 -4.33
CA ARG A 388 -11.77 -1.10 -3.10
C ARG A 388 -13.00 -0.77 -2.26
N LEU A 389 -13.33 0.52 -2.09
CA LEU A 389 -14.54 0.92 -1.37
C LEU A 389 -15.80 0.40 -2.05
N GLN A 390 -15.86 0.51 -3.39
CA GLN A 390 -17.01 0.02 -4.16
C GLN A 390 -17.16 -1.50 -4.03
N ALA A 391 -16.10 -2.25 -4.24
CA ALA A 391 -16.10 -3.72 -4.14
C ALA A 391 -16.50 -4.19 -2.73
N ARG A 392 -15.95 -3.56 -1.68
CA ARG A 392 -16.24 -3.88 -0.28
C ARG A 392 -17.72 -3.63 0.05
N GLU A 393 -18.24 -2.49 -0.34
CA GLU A 393 -19.63 -2.12 0.00
C GLU A 393 -20.64 -3.01 -0.71
N LEU A 394 -20.42 -3.33 -2.00
CA LEU A 394 -21.26 -4.27 -2.73
C LEU A 394 -21.19 -5.68 -2.17
N ALA A 395 -19.99 -6.17 -1.84
CA ALA A 395 -19.82 -7.49 -1.24
C ALA A 395 -20.50 -7.55 0.14
N ARG A 396 -20.33 -6.50 0.99
CA ARG A 396 -20.99 -6.40 2.29
C ARG A 396 -22.51 -6.45 2.16
N TYR A 397 -23.08 -5.68 1.24
CA TYR A 397 -24.51 -5.70 0.97
C TYR A 397 -24.99 -7.09 0.52
N ALA A 398 -24.33 -7.66 -0.49
CA ALA A 398 -24.76 -8.91 -1.08
C ALA A 398 -24.65 -10.10 -0.10
N VAL A 399 -23.54 -10.21 0.62
CA VAL A 399 -23.31 -11.32 1.56
C VAL A 399 -24.03 -11.10 2.89
N ASN A 400 -23.84 -9.94 3.56
CA ASN A 400 -24.32 -9.75 4.93
C ASN A 400 -25.79 -9.33 5.01
N GLU A 401 -26.26 -8.52 4.04
CA GLU A 401 -27.65 -8.01 4.09
C GLU A 401 -28.62 -8.88 3.28
N ARG A 402 -28.14 -9.41 2.13
CA ARG A 402 -28.96 -10.26 1.26
C ARG A 402 -28.79 -11.76 1.52
N GLY A 403 -27.71 -12.15 2.24
CA GLY A 403 -27.42 -13.54 2.56
C GLY A 403 -26.95 -14.38 1.35
N LEU A 404 -26.48 -13.73 0.27
CA LEU A 404 -26.04 -14.42 -0.94
C LEU A 404 -24.66 -15.04 -0.72
N THR A 405 -24.43 -16.22 -1.28
CA THR A 405 -23.19 -17.01 -1.05
C THR A 405 -22.43 -17.34 -2.33
N ALA A 406 -23.14 -17.43 -3.47
CA ALA A 406 -22.55 -17.78 -4.77
C ALA A 406 -22.67 -16.61 -5.75
N PHE A 407 -21.54 -16.23 -6.35
CA PHE A 407 -21.43 -15.05 -7.19
C PHE A 407 -20.82 -15.42 -8.55
N ALA A 408 -21.23 -14.68 -9.59
CA ALA A 408 -20.52 -14.63 -10.85
C ALA A 408 -20.02 -13.21 -11.12
N VAL A 409 -18.91 -13.09 -11.88
CA VAL A 409 -18.35 -11.81 -12.29
C VAL A 409 -18.15 -11.79 -13.79
N LEU A 410 -18.70 -10.76 -14.45
CA LEU A 410 -18.55 -10.55 -15.89
C LEU A 410 -17.97 -9.16 -16.13
N TYR A 411 -16.71 -9.05 -16.56
CA TYR A 411 -15.98 -7.79 -16.55
C TYR A 411 -15.31 -7.45 -17.90
N PRO A 412 -15.17 -6.15 -18.23
CA PRO A 412 -14.52 -5.71 -19.46
C PRO A 412 -13.01 -5.92 -19.41
N GLN A 413 -12.38 -6.17 -20.55
CA GLN A 413 -10.93 -6.24 -20.78
C GLN A 413 -10.26 -4.87 -20.61
N SER A 414 -10.35 -4.33 -19.38
CA SER A 414 -9.73 -3.08 -18.99
C SER A 414 -9.03 -3.24 -17.65
N HIS A 415 -8.05 -2.40 -17.37
CA HIS A 415 -7.38 -2.40 -16.06
C HIS A 415 -8.38 -2.22 -14.92
N LYS A 416 -9.30 -1.26 -15.04
CA LYS A 416 -10.34 -0.97 -14.03
C LYS A 416 -11.31 -2.15 -13.85
N GLY A 417 -11.71 -2.80 -14.95
CA GLY A 417 -12.63 -3.95 -14.91
C GLY A 417 -12.03 -5.12 -14.15
N ARG A 418 -10.79 -5.50 -14.50
CA ARG A 418 -10.06 -6.58 -13.81
C ARG A 418 -9.82 -6.26 -12.34
N GLU A 419 -9.39 -5.05 -12.02
CA GLU A 419 -9.16 -4.63 -10.64
C GLU A 419 -10.44 -4.72 -9.79
N LEU A 420 -11.57 -4.20 -10.29
CA LEU A 420 -12.86 -4.27 -9.58
C LEU A 420 -13.33 -5.72 -9.42
N ALA A 421 -13.18 -6.57 -10.44
CA ALA A 421 -13.52 -7.99 -10.38
C ALA A 421 -12.70 -8.71 -9.29
N GLN A 422 -11.39 -8.52 -9.30
CA GLN A 422 -10.49 -9.10 -8.30
C GLN A 422 -10.81 -8.62 -6.89
N LEU A 423 -10.95 -7.30 -6.68
CA LEU A 423 -11.28 -6.74 -5.37
C LEU A 423 -12.63 -7.24 -4.85
N PHE A 424 -13.64 -7.37 -5.73
CA PHE A 424 -14.94 -7.91 -5.34
C PHE A 424 -14.84 -9.38 -4.90
N ALA A 425 -14.12 -10.21 -5.67
CA ALA A 425 -13.89 -11.60 -5.33
C ALA A 425 -13.14 -11.77 -3.99
N GLU A 426 -12.13 -10.93 -3.73
CA GLU A 426 -11.43 -10.89 -2.45
C GLU A 426 -12.37 -10.55 -1.28
N GLU A 427 -13.21 -9.51 -1.43
CA GLU A 427 -14.12 -9.08 -0.38
C GLU A 427 -15.25 -10.10 -0.14
N VAL A 428 -15.84 -10.68 -1.20
CA VAL A 428 -16.81 -11.78 -1.10
C VAL A 428 -16.22 -12.97 -0.33
N LYS A 429 -14.99 -13.38 -0.67
CA LYS A 429 -14.28 -14.46 0.01
C LYS A 429 -14.03 -14.18 1.50
N LYS A 430 -13.62 -12.95 1.86
CA LYS A 430 -13.45 -12.55 3.27
C LYS A 430 -14.74 -12.66 4.07
N LEU A 431 -15.89 -12.43 3.43
CA LEU A 431 -17.22 -12.50 4.05
C LEU A 431 -17.83 -13.91 4.02
N GLY A 432 -17.13 -14.90 3.46
CA GLY A 432 -17.57 -16.30 3.42
C GLY A 432 -18.38 -16.70 2.18
N GLY A 433 -18.49 -15.80 1.19
CA GLY A 433 -19.07 -16.13 -0.12
C GLY A 433 -18.01 -16.68 -1.10
N LEU A 434 -18.46 -17.10 -2.28
CA LEU A 434 -17.62 -17.67 -3.32
C LEU A 434 -17.98 -17.10 -4.70
N VAL A 435 -17.00 -16.67 -5.46
CA VAL A 435 -17.16 -16.44 -6.90
C VAL A 435 -16.97 -17.77 -7.60
N VAL A 436 -18.06 -18.29 -8.18
CA VAL A 436 -18.10 -19.61 -8.81
C VAL A 436 -17.87 -19.54 -10.31
N GLU A 437 -18.17 -18.40 -10.94
CA GLU A 437 -18.00 -18.18 -12.38
C GLU A 437 -17.41 -16.79 -12.62
N GLU A 438 -16.47 -16.73 -13.59
CA GLU A 438 -15.80 -15.49 -13.97
C GLU A 438 -15.57 -15.48 -15.48
N ALA A 439 -15.91 -14.37 -16.15
CA ALA A 439 -15.66 -14.18 -17.55
C ALA A 439 -15.24 -12.74 -17.89
N GLU A 440 -14.33 -12.63 -18.83
CA GLU A 440 -13.82 -11.36 -19.36
C GLU A 440 -14.37 -11.14 -20.78
N TYR A 441 -14.77 -9.91 -21.11
CA TYR A 441 -15.24 -9.56 -22.45
C TYR A 441 -14.52 -8.32 -23.01
N ASN A 442 -14.44 -8.26 -24.33
CA ASN A 442 -13.94 -7.07 -25.01
C ASN A 442 -15.05 -5.99 -25.03
N PRO A 443 -14.82 -4.79 -24.46
CA PRO A 443 -15.83 -3.72 -24.40
C PRO A 443 -16.25 -3.15 -25.77
N GLU A 444 -15.53 -3.48 -26.85
CA GLU A 444 -15.89 -3.10 -28.22
C GLU A 444 -16.81 -4.15 -28.92
N GLU A 445 -17.02 -5.31 -28.29
CA GLU A 445 -17.94 -6.34 -28.78
C GLU A 445 -19.38 -5.93 -28.55
N THR A 446 -20.27 -6.44 -29.41
CA THR A 446 -21.73 -6.24 -29.29
C THR A 446 -22.49 -7.56 -29.14
N ASP A 447 -21.81 -8.70 -29.30
CA ASP A 447 -22.33 -10.04 -29.09
C ASP A 447 -21.51 -10.72 -27.98
N PHE A 448 -22.16 -10.99 -26.85
CA PHE A 448 -21.55 -11.54 -25.64
C PHE A 448 -21.87 -13.02 -25.44
N ARG A 449 -22.35 -13.71 -26.47
CA ARG A 449 -22.72 -15.12 -26.43
C ARG A 449 -21.61 -16.00 -25.84
N HIS A 450 -20.39 -15.83 -26.32
CA HIS A 450 -19.25 -16.65 -25.91
C HIS A 450 -18.90 -16.52 -24.43
N GLN A 451 -19.18 -15.36 -23.85
CA GLN A 451 -18.96 -15.09 -22.42
C GLN A 451 -20.13 -15.54 -21.54
N ILE A 452 -21.35 -15.50 -22.08
CA ILE A 452 -22.57 -15.82 -21.31
C ILE A 452 -22.83 -17.34 -21.26
N ILE A 453 -22.61 -18.07 -22.37
CA ILE A 453 -22.87 -19.52 -22.44
C ILE A 453 -22.17 -20.32 -21.31
N PRO A 454 -20.90 -20.07 -20.96
CA PRO A 454 -20.24 -20.76 -19.86
C PRO A 454 -20.99 -20.62 -18.52
N PHE A 455 -21.66 -19.49 -18.28
CA PHE A 455 -22.42 -19.26 -17.04
C PHE A 455 -23.66 -20.15 -16.88
N ILE A 456 -24.20 -20.65 -17.99
CA ILE A 456 -25.38 -21.53 -18.01
C ILE A 456 -25.04 -22.98 -18.39
N GLY A 457 -23.80 -23.24 -18.79
CA GLY A 457 -23.32 -24.56 -19.19
C GLY A 457 -23.92 -25.11 -20.48
N GLU A 458 -24.82 -24.39 -21.16
CA GLU A 458 -25.56 -24.84 -22.32
C GLU A 458 -25.91 -23.68 -23.29
N ASP A 459 -25.75 -23.90 -24.60
CA ASP A 459 -26.23 -22.96 -25.61
C ASP A 459 -27.68 -23.27 -25.99
N LEU A 460 -28.60 -22.44 -25.52
CA LEU A 460 -30.03 -22.60 -25.77
C LEU A 460 -30.41 -22.58 -27.27
N ASN A 461 -29.62 -21.94 -28.13
CA ASN A 461 -29.92 -21.85 -29.56
C ASN A 461 -29.61 -23.14 -30.33
N THR A 462 -28.82 -24.04 -29.76
CA THR A 462 -28.51 -25.35 -30.37
C THR A 462 -29.42 -26.47 -29.86
N ARG A 463 -30.29 -26.16 -28.90
CA ARG A 463 -31.20 -27.15 -28.28
C ARG A 463 -32.05 -27.91 -29.27
N ASP A 464 -32.62 -27.25 -30.25
CA ASP A 464 -33.53 -27.88 -31.25
C ASP A 464 -32.80 -28.85 -32.19
N GLU A 465 -31.50 -28.71 -32.40
CA GLU A 465 -30.71 -29.63 -33.23
C GLU A 465 -30.31 -30.88 -32.43
N ASP A 466 -29.99 -30.73 -31.14
CA ASP A 466 -29.59 -31.83 -30.26
C ASP A 466 -30.79 -32.65 -29.72
N ASP A 467 -32.01 -32.09 -29.76
CA ASP A 467 -33.20 -32.70 -29.17
C ASP A 467 -33.82 -33.82 -30.04
N LYS A 468 -33.31 -34.06 -31.23
CA LYS A 468 -33.90 -35.04 -32.15
C LYS A 468 -33.91 -36.48 -31.63
N ASP A 469 -32.96 -36.83 -30.78
CA ASP A 469 -32.79 -38.17 -30.22
C ASP A 469 -33.18 -38.28 -28.72
N LEU A 470 -33.74 -37.23 -28.09
CA LEU A 470 -34.10 -37.22 -26.69
C LEU A 470 -35.51 -37.74 -26.40
N SER A 471 -35.68 -38.35 -25.22
CA SER A 471 -37.03 -38.75 -24.74
C SER A 471 -37.89 -37.52 -24.47
N GLU A 472 -39.25 -37.70 -24.53
CA GLU A 472 -40.19 -36.62 -24.25
C GLU A 472 -40.07 -36.07 -22.82
N ALA A 473 -39.59 -36.88 -21.86
CA ALA A 473 -39.33 -36.46 -20.50
C ALA A 473 -38.08 -35.55 -20.43
N ASP A 474 -37.04 -35.89 -21.18
CA ASP A 474 -35.80 -35.09 -21.23
C ASP A 474 -36.02 -33.79 -22.00
N LYS A 475 -36.78 -33.80 -23.09
CA LYS A 475 -37.21 -32.59 -23.80
C LYS A 475 -37.98 -31.63 -22.89
N LYS A 476 -38.89 -32.18 -22.04
CA LYS A 476 -39.64 -31.37 -21.10
C LYS A 476 -38.77 -30.81 -20.00
N ARG A 477 -37.73 -31.51 -19.59
CA ARG A 477 -36.75 -31.07 -18.61
C ARG A 477 -35.84 -29.96 -19.19
N ARG A 478 -35.46 -30.04 -20.44
CA ARG A 478 -34.71 -29.03 -21.19
C ARG A 478 -35.51 -27.78 -21.54
N GLN A 479 -36.83 -27.79 -21.48
CA GLN A 479 -37.70 -26.63 -21.66
C GLN A 479 -37.70 -25.71 -20.44
N LEU A 480 -37.17 -26.15 -19.27
CA LEU A 480 -36.96 -25.30 -18.12
C LEU A 480 -35.78 -24.36 -18.36
N PRO A 481 -35.84 -23.10 -17.88
CA PRO A 481 -34.67 -22.22 -17.92
C PRO A 481 -33.48 -22.91 -17.26
N PRO A 482 -32.25 -22.71 -17.77
CA PRO A 482 -31.06 -23.25 -17.13
C PRO A 482 -30.97 -22.72 -15.69
N GLU A 483 -30.60 -23.59 -14.75
CA GLU A 483 -30.32 -23.19 -13.37
C GLU A 483 -28.90 -22.61 -13.31
N THR A 484 -28.77 -21.34 -12.97
CA THR A 484 -27.47 -20.72 -12.72
C THR A 484 -26.87 -21.25 -11.41
N THR A 485 -25.55 -21.45 -11.38
CA THR A 485 -24.81 -21.88 -10.18
C THR A 485 -24.56 -20.74 -9.19
N PHE A 486 -24.98 -19.52 -9.53
CA PHE A 486 -24.78 -18.30 -8.76
C PHE A 486 -26.10 -17.57 -8.52
N GLU A 487 -26.12 -16.80 -7.41
CA GLU A 487 -27.28 -16.04 -6.95
C GLU A 487 -27.17 -14.56 -7.33
N ALA A 488 -25.96 -14.06 -7.58
CA ALA A 488 -25.70 -12.68 -7.99
C ALA A 488 -24.64 -12.59 -9.09
N LEU A 489 -24.79 -11.60 -9.98
CA LEU A 489 -23.87 -11.29 -11.06
C LEU A 489 -23.35 -9.86 -10.91
N PHE A 490 -22.03 -9.71 -10.69
CA PHE A 490 -21.36 -8.42 -10.66
C PHE A 490 -20.77 -8.05 -12.02
N ILE A 491 -21.12 -6.85 -12.51
CA ILE A 491 -20.63 -6.33 -13.80
C ILE A 491 -19.98 -4.96 -13.60
N PRO A 492 -18.67 -4.89 -13.42
CA PRO A 492 -17.92 -3.64 -13.18
C PRO A 492 -17.63 -2.85 -14.46
N ASP A 493 -18.64 -2.34 -15.14
CA ASP A 493 -18.49 -1.54 -16.35
C ASP A 493 -19.38 -0.30 -16.35
N PHE A 494 -19.35 0.46 -17.45
CA PHE A 494 -20.17 1.65 -17.65
C PHE A 494 -21.55 1.30 -18.22
N ALA A 495 -22.52 2.17 -17.93
CA ALA A 495 -23.92 2.02 -18.29
C ALA A 495 -24.15 1.70 -19.78
N GLU A 496 -23.34 2.25 -20.68
CA GLU A 496 -23.46 2.03 -22.12
C GLU A 496 -23.24 0.56 -22.54
N ASN A 497 -22.18 -0.06 -22.01
CA ASN A 497 -21.83 -1.46 -22.31
C ASN A 497 -22.79 -2.42 -21.60
N VAL A 498 -23.05 -2.13 -20.33
CA VAL A 498 -23.98 -2.93 -19.51
C VAL A 498 -25.38 -2.95 -20.14
N ALA A 499 -25.85 -1.83 -20.68
CA ALA A 499 -27.15 -1.76 -21.33
C ALA A 499 -27.25 -2.65 -22.60
N MET A 500 -26.14 -2.96 -23.27
CA MET A 500 -26.11 -3.93 -24.37
C MET A 500 -26.04 -5.38 -23.90
N LEU A 501 -25.42 -5.60 -22.75
CA LEU A 501 -25.16 -6.92 -22.18
C LEU A 501 -26.41 -7.51 -21.48
N LEU A 502 -27.11 -6.71 -20.69
CA LEU A 502 -28.25 -7.18 -19.89
C LEU A 502 -29.37 -7.88 -20.67
N PRO A 503 -29.83 -7.36 -21.84
CA PRO A 503 -30.82 -8.08 -22.65
C PRO A 503 -30.33 -9.42 -23.16
N GLN A 504 -29.02 -9.57 -23.43
CA GLN A 504 -28.45 -10.83 -23.91
C GLN A 504 -28.33 -11.85 -22.79
N LEU A 505 -28.03 -11.43 -21.55
CA LEU A 505 -28.07 -12.32 -20.37
C LEU A 505 -29.44 -13.00 -20.26
N VAL A 506 -30.51 -12.21 -20.31
CA VAL A 506 -31.88 -12.74 -20.25
C VAL A 506 -32.20 -13.62 -21.47
N TYR A 507 -31.76 -13.21 -22.67
CA TYR A 507 -31.97 -13.99 -23.89
C TYR A 507 -31.33 -15.38 -23.81
N TYR A 508 -30.18 -15.51 -23.18
CA TYR A 508 -29.47 -16.78 -22.96
C TYR A 508 -29.89 -17.49 -21.66
N GLY A 509 -30.88 -16.98 -20.93
CA GLY A 509 -31.47 -17.65 -19.77
C GLY A 509 -30.82 -17.34 -18.42
N VAL A 510 -29.97 -16.34 -18.34
CA VAL A 510 -29.50 -15.81 -17.04
C VAL A 510 -30.57 -14.90 -16.46
N GLU A 511 -31.50 -15.52 -15.71
CA GLU A 511 -32.63 -14.83 -15.08
C GLU A 511 -32.64 -15.08 -13.56
N ASN A 512 -33.39 -14.26 -12.83
CA ASN A 512 -33.61 -14.38 -11.37
C ASN A 512 -32.31 -14.28 -10.54
N VAL A 513 -31.28 -13.63 -11.05
CA VAL A 513 -30.04 -13.33 -10.33
C VAL A 513 -30.03 -11.87 -9.85
N GLN A 514 -29.42 -11.60 -8.70
CA GLN A 514 -29.22 -10.22 -8.24
C GLN A 514 -28.13 -9.56 -9.08
N LEU A 515 -28.50 -8.55 -9.85
CA LEU A 515 -27.55 -7.76 -10.61
C LEU A 515 -26.85 -6.75 -9.69
N LEU A 516 -25.53 -6.70 -9.76
CA LEU A 516 -24.68 -5.81 -8.98
C LEU A 516 -23.82 -4.95 -9.93
N GLY A 517 -23.80 -3.64 -9.69
CA GLY A 517 -23.09 -2.68 -10.54
C GLY A 517 -22.13 -1.78 -9.77
N SER A 518 -21.07 -1.33 -10.44
CA SER A 518 -20.22 -0.24 -9.95
C SER A 518 -20.89 1.12 -10.13
N ASN A 519 -20.23 2.19 -9.67
CA ASN A 519 -20.70 3.57 -9.89
C ASN A 519 -20.87 3.94 -11.38
N GLY A 520 -20.24 3.20 -12.29
CA GLY A 520 -20.40 3.36 -13.73
C GLY A 520 -21.83 3.12 -14.25
N TRP A 521 -22.67 2.43 -13.46
CA TRP A 521 -24.07 2.18 -13.78
C TRP A 521 -24.98 3.39 -13.50
N TYR A 522 -24.54 4.33 -12.67
CA TYR A 522 -25.35 5.50 -12.32
C TYR A 522 -25.44 6.48 -13.50
N SER A 523 -26.32 6.13 -14.43
CA SER A 523 -26.62 6.94 -15.62
C SER A 523 -28.03 6.65 -16.14
N PRO A 524 -28.82 7.65 -16.52
CA PRO A 524 -30.10 7.44 -17.20
C PRO A 524 -29.99 6.59 -18.46
N LYS A 525 -28.80 6.54 -19.08
CA LYS A 525 -28.55 5.71 -20.28
C LYS A 525 -28.71 4.22 -20.01
N LEU A 526 -28.47 3.76 -18.77
CA LEU A 526 -28.65 2.36 -18.39
C LEU A 526 -30.11 1.92 -18.64
N VAL A 527 -31.05 2.62 -18.02
CA VAL A 527 -32.49 2.32 -18.15
C VAL A 527 -33.00 2.57 -19.56
N ASN A 528 -32.63 3.72 -20.15
CA ASN A 528 -33.13 4.14 -21.45
C ASN A 528 -32.71 3.21 -22.60
N ARG A 529 -31.53 2.59 -22.51
CA ARG A 529 -30.99 1.71 -23.56
C ARG A 529 -31.27 0.22 -23.30
N ALA A 530 -31.10 -0.26 -22.09
CA ALA A 530 -31.38 -1.64 -21.76
C ALA A 530 -32.87 -1.94 -21.76
N GLY A 531 -33.66 -1.00 -21.25
CA GLY A 531 -35.08 -1.17 -20.93
C GLY A 531 -35.30 -1.56 -19.48
N GLU A 532 -36.33 -0.97 -18.87
CA GLU A 532 -36.65 -1.07 -17.44
C GLU A 532 -36.66 -2.54 -16.94
N ARG A 533 -37.31 -3.44 -17.69
CA ARG A 533 -37.44 -4.87 -17.31
C ARG A 533 -36.14 -5.60 -17.09
N PHE A 534 -35.03 -5.14 -17.71
CA PHE A 534 -33.72 -5.82 -17.64
C PHE A 534 -32.84 -5.27 -16.52
N VAL A 535 -33.18 -4.09 -15.99
CA VAL A 535 -32.40 -3.41 -14.95
C VAL A 535 -33.15 -3.30 -13.61
N ASN A 536 -34.44 -3.60 -13.59
CA ASN A 536 -35.25 -3.49 -12.37
C ASN A 536 -34.69 -4.40 -11.26
N ASN A 537 -34.64 -3.90 -10.02
CA ASN A 537 -34.03 -4.53 -8.84
C ASN A 537 -32.49 -4.64 -8.91
N ALA A 538 -31.83 -4.17 -9.96
CA ALA A 538 -30.37 -4.11 -9.96
C ALA A 538 -29.88 -3.14 -8.88
N VAL A 539 -28.79 -3.51 -8.19
CA VAL A 539 -28.20 -2.70 -7.12
C VAL A 539 -26.81 -2.24 -7.54
N LEU A 540 -26.52 -0.98 -7.33
CA LEU A 540 -25.23 -0.37 -7.61
C LEU A 540 -24.74 0.49 -6.45
N VAL A 541 -23.45 0.70 -6.41
CA VAL A 541 -22.82 1.58 -5.42
C VAL A 541 -22.47 2.93 -6.06
N ASN A 542 -22.65 4.01 -5.31
CA ASN A 542 -22.20 5.34 -5.76
C ASN A 542 -21.62 6.15 -4.60
N GLY A 543 -20.74 7.10 -4.92
CA GLY A 543 -20.11 7.99 -3.94
C GLY A 543 -20.93 9.21 -3.58
N PHE A 544 -21.99 9.50 -4.34
CA PHE A 544 -22.90 10.64 -4.11
C PHE A 544 -24.25 10.39 -4.77
N PHE A 545 -25.31 10.75 -4.08
CA PHE A 545 -26.67 10.68 -4.61
C PHE A 545 -27.43 11.98 -4.34
N PRO A 546 -27.69 12.81 -5.36
CA PRO A 546 -28.30 14.13 -5.15
C PRO A 546 -29.75 14.08 -4.69
N TYR A 547 -30.45 12.97 -4.88
CA TYR A 547 -31.85 12.77 -4.45
C TYR A 547 -31.95 12.01 -3.13
N SER A 548 -30.89 12.00 -2.33
CA SER A 548 -30.87 11.37 -1.01
C SER A 548 -31.79 12.11 -0.02
N ASP A 549 -32.47 11.36 0.83
CA ASP A 549 -33.29 11.90 1.92
C ASP A 549 -32.49 12.38 3.12
N ILE A 550 -31.17 12.19 3.14
CA ILE A 550 -30.30 12.67 4.19
C ILE A 550 -30.35 14.21 4.26
N PRO A 551 -30.72 14.83 5.39
CA PRO A 551 -31.01 16.26 5.47
C PRO A 551 -29.88 17.17 4.97
N PHE A 552 -28.63 16.89 5.36
CA PHE A 552 -27.50 17.75 4.96
C PHE A 552 -27.07 17.53 3.49
N VAL A 553 -27.36 16.37 2.87
CA VAL A 553 -27.19 16.14 1.45
C VAL A 553 -28.19 16.98 0.66
N ARG A 554 -29.45 16.94 1.08
CA ARG A 554 -30.52 17.75 0.46
C ARG A 554 -30.26 19.25 0.57
N GLU A 555 -29.82 19.72 1.75
CA GLU A 555 -29.43 21.12 1.95
C GLU A 555 -28.30 21.56 1.01
N PHE A 556 -27.26 20.72 0.86
CA PHE A 556 -26.18 20.97 -0.07
C PHE A 556 -26.69 21.07 -1.53
N VAL A 557 -27.52 20.11 -1.96
CA VAL A 557 -28.06 20.08 -3.32
C VAL A 557 -28.95 21.29 -3.60
N GLU A 558 -29.87 21.62 -2.68
CA GLU A 558 -30.76 22.79 -2.82
C GLU A 558 -29.98 24.11 -2.88
N ARG A 559 -28.93 24.23 -2.08
CA ARG A 559 -28.07 25.42 -2.09
C ARG A 559 -27.25 25.52 -3.36
N TYR A 560 -26.68 24.40 -3.82
CA TYR A 560 -25.94 24.35 -5.07
C TYR A 560 -26.83 24.69 -6.26
N TYR A 561 -28.04 24.13 -6.29
CA TYR A 561 -29.02 24.42 -7.35
C TYR A 561 -29.43 25.90 -7.38
N ARG A 562 -29.64 26.53 -6.22
CA ARG A 562 -29.95 27.97 -6.14
C ARG A 562 -28.82 28.83 -6.68
N GLU A 563 -27.58 28.42 -6.51
CA GLU A 563 -26.42 29.21 -6.94
C GLU A 563 -26.07 29.00 -8.43
N PHE A 564 -26.12 27.74 -8.87
CA PHE A 564 -25.63 27.36 -10.21
C PHE A 564 -26.72 26.90 -11.18
N SER A 565 -27.98 26.81 -10.79
CA SER A 565 -29.13 26.37 -11.59
C SER A 565 -28.95 25.00 -12.24
N GLN A 566 -28.21 24.11 -11.58
CA GLN A 566 -27.96 22.73 -11.97
C GLN A 566 -27.71 21.85 -10.72
N ASP A 567 -27.96 20.57 -10.83
CA ASP A 567 -27.63 19.63 -9.75
C ASP A 567 -26.12 19.46 -9.64
N PRO A 568 -25.58 19.30 -8.41
CA PRO A 568 -24.15 19.00 -8.22
C PRO A 568 -23.81 17.59 -8.67
N SER A 569 -22.63 17.42 -9.22
CA SER A 569 -22.06 16.11 -9.50
C SER A 569 -21.21 15.59 -8.32
N PHE A 570 -20.71 14.35 -8.45
CA PHE A 570 -19.80 13.78 -7.45
C PHE A 570 -18.54 14.64 -7.23
N ILE A 571 -18.05 15.35 -8.26
CA ILE A 571 -16.81 16.15 -8.16
C ILE A 571 -16.99 17.32 -7.22
N GLU A 572 -18.09 18.05 -7.33
CA GLU A 572 -18.41 19.16 -6.43
C GLU A 572 -18.64 18.67 -5.01
N ALA A 573 -19.40 17.58 -4.86
CA ALA A 573 -19.72 17.00 -3.57
C ALA A 573 -18.45 16.50 -2.85
N GLN A 574 -17.55 15.82 -3.57
CA GLN A 574 -16.27 15.34 -3.06
C GLN A 574 -15.35 16.49 -2.61
N ALA A 575 -15.24 17.52 -3.45
CA ALA A 575 -14.42 18.69 -3.16
C ALA A 575 -14.97 19.52 -1.99
N TYR A 576 -16.30 19.62 -1.88
CA TYR A 576 -16.99 20.23 -0.75
C TYR A 576 -16.70 19.51 0.56
N ASP A 577 -16.81 18.19 0.61
CA ASP A 577 -16.48 17.40 1.80
C ASP A 577 -15.01 17.53 2.19
N ALA A 578 -14.10 17.43 1.23
CA ALA A 578 -12.66 17.55 1.49
C ALA A 578 -12.29 18.93 2.06
N ALA A 579 -12.91 19.99 1.54
CA ALA A 579 -12.73 21.35 2.07
C ALA A 579 -13.31 21.48 3.49
N ASN A 580 -14.53 20.98 3.73
CA ASN A 580 -15.15 21.02 5.06
C ASN A 580 -14.37 20.23 6.12
N ILE A 581 -13.75 19.11 5.77
CA ILE A 581 -12.84 18.37 6.67
C ILE A 581 -11.69 19.27 7.10
N LEU A 582 -10.99 19.91 6.16
CA LEU A 582 -9.86 20.78 6.47
C LEU A 582 -10.30 22.03 7.27
N PHE A 583 -11.39 22.68 6.88
CA PHE A 583 -11.90 23.85 7.58
C PHE A 583 -12.36 23.51 8.99
N GLY A 584 -13.07 22.38 9.16
CA GLY A 584 -13.53 21.91 10.46
C GLY A 584 -12.36 21.63 11.40
N LEU A 585 -11.30 20.99 10.93
CA LEU A 585 -10.10 20.74 11.74
C LEU A 585 -9.39 22.06 12.08
N LEU A 586 -9.23 22.99 11.17
CA LEU A 586 -8.59 24.29 11.42
C LEU A 586 -9.41 25.21 12.33
N SER A 587 -10.68 24.90 12.58
CA SER A 587 -11.49 25.61 13.58
C SER A 587 -11.05 25.32 15.04
N ASP A 588 -10.34 24.21 15.26
CA ASP A 588 -9.75 23.90 16.58
C ASP A 588 -8.47 24.72 16.79
N PRO A 589 -8.44 25.65 17.79
CA PRO A 589 -7.27 26.49 18.06
C PRO A 589 -6.02 25.71 18.45
N ARG A 590 -6.14 24.45 18.86
CA ARG A 590 -5.01 23.57 19.20
C ARG A 590 -4.24 23.10 17.97
N ILE A 591 -4.84 23.16 16.78
CA ILE A 591 -4.18 22.83 15.52
C ILE A 591 -3.49 24.09 14.97
N ALA A 592 -2.22 24.28 15.34
CA ALA A 592 -1.40 25.42 14.98
C ALA A 592 -0.24 25.08 14.02
N THR A 593 0.06 23.78 13.87
CA THR A 593 1.16 23.26 13.04
C THR A 593 0.66 22.21 12.04
N ARG A 594 1.43 21.97 10.99
CA ARG A 594 1.15 20.90 10.00
C ARG A 594 1.15 19.52 10.64
N GLU A 595 1.96 19.28 11.66
CA GLU A 595 2.05 18.01 12.37
C GLU A 595 0.80 17.73 13.22
N GLU A 596 0.27 18.76 13.88
CA GLU A 596 -1.00 18.65 14.62
C GLU A 596 -2.17 18.42 13.66
N LEU A 597 -2.17 19.07 12.49
CA LEU A 597 -3.17 18.82 11.46
C LEU A 597 -3.06 17.42 10.88
N LEU A 598 -1.84 16.92 10.60
CA LEU A 598 -1.57 15.54 10.20
C LEU A 598 -2.16 14.55 11.21
N THR A 599 -1.88 14.75 12.49
CA THR A 599 -2.40 13.92 13.57
C THR A 599 -3.93 13.94 13.60
N ALA A 600 -4.53 15.10 13.46
CA ALA A 600 -5.99 15.27 13.45
C ALA A 600 -6.64 14.58 12.24
N LEU A 601 -6.03 14.66 11.04
CA LEU A 601 -6.48 13.93 9.85
C LEU A 601 -6.39 12.43 10.05
N THR A 602 -5.27 11.91 10.57
CA THR A 602 -5.09 10.48 10.84
C THR A 602 -6.09 9.94 11.87
N GLN A 603 -6.52 10.79 12.82
CA GLN A 603 -7.50 10.44 13.85
C GLN A 603 -8.94 10.69 13.42
N LEU A 604 -9.19 11.25 12.24
CA LEU A 604 -10.54 11.55 11.77
C LEU A 604 -11.37 10.28 11.61
N ARG A 605 -12.53 10.23 12.26
CA ARG A 605 -13.46 9.10 12.16
C ARG A 605 -14.88 9.58 11.94
N ASN A 606 -15.55 8.94 10.98
CA ASN A 606 -16.97 9.13 10.67
C ASN A 606 -17.38 10.61 10.50
N TYR A 607 -16.51 11.42 9.88
CA TYR A 607 -16.86 12.81 9.59
C TYR A 607 -18.05 12.85 8.64
N PRO A 608 -19.16 13.52 9.02
CA PRO A 608 -20.36 13.53 8.20
C PRO A 608 -20.13 14.35 6.92
N GLY A 609 -20.22 13.70 5.76
CA GLY A 609 -20.04 14.33 4.46
C GLY A 609 -21.19 14.02 3.51
N VAL A 610 -21.43 14.90 2.55
CA VAL A 610 -22.46 14.72 1.51
C VAL A 610 -22.14 13.54 0.59
N THR A 611 -20.88 13.11 0.55
CA THR A 611 -20.41 11.89 -0.13
C THR A 611 -20.29 10.70 0.81
N GLY A 612 -20.92 10.73 1.98
CA GLY A 612 -20.87 9.71 3.03
C GLY A 612 -19.90 10.02 4.18
N ALA A 613 -20.08 9.32 5.29
CA ALA A 613 -19.22 9.47 6.46
C ALA A 613 -17.78 9.06 6.12
N THR A 614 -16.83 9.95 6.39
CA THR A 614 -15.42 9.81 5.98
C THR A 614 -14.51 9.58 7.18
N SER A 615 -13.64 8.60 7.08
CA SER A 615 -12.53 8.31 7.99
C SER A 615 -11.23 8.18 7.20
N PHE A 616 -10.09 8.34 7.85
CA PHE A 616 -8.79 7.98 7.27
C PHE A 616 -8.13 6.88 8.10
N ASP A 617 -7.43 5.98 7.44
CA ASP A 617 -6.57 5.01 8.10
C ASP A 617 -5.18 5.62 8.46
N LEU A 618 -4.31 4.80 9.04
CA LEU A 618 -2.97 5.24 9.44
C LEU A 618 -2.06 5.60 8.26
N GLN A 619 -2.38 5.12 7.07
CA GLN A 619 -1.68 5.40 5.82
C GLN A 619 -2.27 6.59 5.04
N GLY A 620 -3.34 7.23 5.55
CA GLY A 620 -4.03 8.33 4.86
C GLY A 620 -5.03 7.88 3.80
N GLU A 621 -5.34 6.57 3.73
CA GLU A 621 -6.36 6.05 2.82
C GLU A 621 -7.76 6.29 3.38
N VAL A 622 -8.66 6.65 2.46
CA VAL A 622 -10.05 6.92 2.83
C VAL A 622 -10.82 5.63 3.13
N ASP A 623 -11.54 5.65 4.23
CA ASP A 623 -12.64 4.75 4.52
C ASP A 623 -13.95 5.53 4.58
N LYS A 624 -14.95 5.11 3.80
CA LYS A 624 -16.14 5.91 3.52
C LYS A 624 -17.38 5.04 3.40
N THR A 625 -18.48 5.51 3.98
CA THR A 625 -19.81 4.94 3.72
C THR A 625 -20.26 5.37 2.32
N LEU A 626 -20.75 4.43 1.51
CA LEU A 626 -21.20 4.72 0.16
C LEU A 626 -22.73 4.63 0.07
N PHE A 627 -23.30 5.23 -0.95
CA PHE A 627 -24.72 5.10 -1.27
C PHE A 627 -24.94 3.80 -2.05
N LEU A 628 -25.85 2.95 -1.55
CA LEU A 628 -26.40 1.83 -2.28
C LEU A 628 -27.69 2.28 -2.96
N LEU A 629 -27.72 2.11 -4.28
CA LEU A 629 -28.85 2.51 -5.09
C LEU A 629 -29.46 1.27 -5.75
N GLN A 630 -30.79 1.18 -5.74
CA GLN A 630 -31.54 0.17 -6.48
C GLN A 630 -32.24 0.84 -7.65
N VAL A 631 -32.31 0.14 -8.78
CA VAL A 631 -33.19 0.55 -9.88
C VAL A 631 -34.59 0.06 -9.58
N ASP A 632 -35.52 0.99 -9.38
CA ASP A 632 -36.92 0.73 -9.11
C ASP A 632 -37.81 1.51 -10.10
N HIS A 633 -38.60 0.82 -10.89
CA HIS A 633 -39.46 1.41 -11.94
C HIS A 633 -38.73 2.44 -12.80
N GLY A 634 -37.51 2.11 -13.21
CA GLY A 634 -36.69 2.94 -14.07
C GLY A 634 -35.98 4.12 -13.37
N ASN A 635 -36.14 4.28 -12.07
CA ASN A 635 -35.49 5.31 -11.27
C ASN A 635 -34.43 4.71 -10.34
N PHE A 636 -33.42 5.50 -10.00
CA PHE A 636 -32.48 5.12 -8.95
C PHE A 636 -33.04 5.55 -7.59
N VAL A 637 -33.12 4.62 -6.65
CA VAL A 637 -33.61 4.84 -5.29
C VAL A 637 -32.56 4.39 -4.30
N GLN A 638 -32.30 5.22 -3.28
CA GLN A 638 -31.37 4.85 -2.20
C GLN A 638 -32.01 3.79 -1.30
N ILE A 639 -31.21 2.75 -0.91
CA ILE A 639 -31.68 1.61 -0.11
C ILE A 639 -30.94 1.44 1.22
N ASN A 640 -29.91 2.27 1.51
CA ASN A 640 -29.16 2.26 2.77
C ASN A 640 -29.24 3.57 3.54
#